data_ee94efc35c79817d5d9b68bfcc2e417d
#
_entry.id   ee94efc35c79817d5d9b68bfcc2e417d
#
_cell.length_a   1.000
_cell.length_b   1.000
_cell.length_c   1.000
_cell.angle_alpha   90.00
_cell.angle_beta   90.00
_cell.angle_gamma   90.00
#
_symmetry.space_group_name_H-M   'P 1'
#
loop_
_entity.id
_entity.type
_entity.pdbx_description
1 polymer ?
#
loop_
_entity_poly.entity_id
_entity_poly.type
_entity_poly.pdbx_seq_one_letter_code
_entity_poly.pdbx_strand_id
1 'polypeptide(L)'
;MTSETPERAIGEAQIEIVANGTPRSTRFEDTYCDAADGLGESRHVFLEGCDLLRAWAGHNTFTIGETGFGTGLNFLSTWHAWRTSEHRPNRLNYVSLEGFPFNAVKLAEVLKPWPELEPIAKQLIDSYPFPQPGYHKRFFENGQVSLTLLFGQALPILKSLDAQVNAWFLDGFAPDRNPEMWRLDLFQEIARLSAADAKLATFTVAGQVRRDLERVGFTVKKRKGWGNKRHVLAGHHDASKNQTPSKSPTEPWYRVKRPTIAQHQSAVVIGSGLAGAFTAHALKRRGCKVTVIERNPDIAQETSATPAAVFMPRLTAGASLDGDVYAHAWPHLLNELQELASKGHDFGLRQCGVLQLALTPNEQKRQTIINTDGTMPKPLVQLVSAADASACAGLGLNQGGLYFPDGGVLSAPRLCEALLDDVVVLTNHRANRLEHEDKQWIVSDGNDTPIAKADSIVIACGLDSTAFEQAAWLRLTARRGQITRVTPTPTSQTLSCVVAGEGYITPADGGLHAIGATFDHVKEGERGAALKPNRKSDERNLEHINILAPGLIEDIVSSEDSWAGLRCTTSDHLPIVGPLPDHEAYVHDFSELRHSHRWSEYSDARYHDGLYVMTGLGAHGTVVAPIAAEVITSQIFGDPSPLPRSLSQALHPGRFIVRDLKRQTK
;
A
#
# COMPACT_ATOMS: atom_id res chain seq x y z
N MET A 1 -16.33 -8.56 -21.08
CA MET A 1 -15.51 -7.41 -20.65
C MET A 1 -14.07 -7.82 -20.83
N THR A 2 -13.42 -7.33 -21.87
CA THR A 2 -11.98 -7.50 -22.07
C THR A 2 -11.30 -6.71 -20.97
N SER A 3 -10.64 -7.39 -20.04
CA SER A 3 -9.75 -6.78 -19.08
C SER A 3 -8.59 -6.17 -19.87
N GLU A 4 -8.60 -4.87 -20.07
CA GLU A 4 -7.36 -4.17 -20.38
C GLU A 4 -6.45 -4.36 -19.16
N THR A 5 -5.60 -5.36 -19.24
CA THR A 5 -4.51 -5.56 -18.30
C THR A 5 -3.63 -4.31 -18.39
N PRO A 6 -3.40 -3.54 -17.31
CA PRO A 6 -2.48 -2.41 -17.38
C PRO A 6 -1.12 -2.90 -17.89
N GLU A 7 -0.46 -2.10 -18.71
CA GLU A 7 0.92 -2.38 -19.10
C GLU A 7 1.74 -2.66 -17.82
N ARG A 8 2.32 -3.85 -17.74
CA ARG A 8 3.07 -4.31 -16.58
C ARG A 8 4.51 -3.79 -16.56
N ALA A 9 4.91 -3.05 -17.58
CA ALA A 9 6.20 -2.39 -17.66
C ALA A 9 6.01 -0.92 -18.03
N ILE A 10 6.75 -0.04 -17.37
CA ILE A 10 6.88 1.38 -17.73
C ILE A 10 8.30 1.67 -18.21
N GLY A 11 8.43 2.62 -19.14
CA GLY A 11 9.73 3.13 -19.57
C GLY A 11 10.26 4.16 -18.57
N GLU A 12 11.58 4.26 -18.45
CA GLU A 12 12.20 5.39 -17.77
C GLU A 12 12.22 6.65 -18.65
N ALA A 13 12.26 7.83 -18.02
CA ALA A 13 12.43 9.10 -18.70
C ALA A 13 13.72 9.13 -19.54
N GLN A 14 13.58 9.38 -20.83
CA GLN A 14 14.68 9.61 -21.75
C GLN A 14 14.87 11.13 -21.90
N ILE A 15 15.97 11.65 -21.40
CA ILE A 15 16.25 13.08 -21.38
C ILE A 15 17.61 13.43 -21.96
N GLU A 16 17.69 14.66 -22.44
CA GLU A 16 18.94 15.39 -22.69
C GLU A 16 18.94 16.69 -21.86
N ILE A 17 20.08 17.11 -21.40
CA ILE A 17 20.24 18.42 -20.78
C ILE A 17 20.66 19.39 -21.88
N VAL A 18 19.78 20.36 -22.20
CA VAL A 18 20.08 21.36 -23.23
C VAL A 18 21.09 22.41 -22.72
N ALA A 19 21.64 23.21 -23.61
CA ALA A 19 22.78 24.11 -23.34
C ALA A 19 22.60 25.07 -22.16
N ASN A 20 21.38 25.40 -21.79
CA ASN A 20 21.04 26.24 -20.62
C ASN A 20 20.78 25.43 -19.33
N GLY A 21 21.02 24.12 -19.32
CA GLY A 21 20.83 23.26 -18.15
C GLY A 21 19.41 22.70 -17.96
N THR A 22 18.44 23.04 -18.85
CA THR A 22 17.06 22.56 -18.74
C THR A 22 16.93 21.11 -19.21
N PRO A 23 16.25 20.21 -18.46
CA PRO A 23 15.95 18.87 -18.93
C PRO A 23 14.88 18.90 -20.03
N ARG A 24 15.17 18.20 -21.14
CA ARG A 24 14.28 18.03 -22.30
C ARG A 24 14.01 16.55 -22.54
N SER A 25 12.76 16.19 -22.72
CA SER A 25 12.39 14.84 -23.14
C SER A 25 12.77 14.61 -24.60
N THR A 26 13.53 13.56 -24.87
CA THR A 26 13.85 13.15 -26.24
C THR A 26 12.68 12.45 -26.91
N ARG A 27 11.78 11.86 -26.11
CA ARG A 27 10.56 11.17 -26.61
C ARG A 27 9.50 12.16 -27.10
N PHE A 28 9.27 13.23 -26.32
CA PHE A 28 8.21 14.21 -26.61
C PHE A 28 8.74 15.49 -27.24
N GLU A 29 10.07 15.61 -27.37
CA GLU A 29 10.75 16.78 -27.92
C GLU A 29 10.31 18.10 -27.23
N ASP A 30 10.05 18.07 -25.93
CA ASP A 30 9.59 19.18 -25.12
C ASP A 30 10.37 19.28 -23.79
N THR A 31 10.39 20.46 -23.16
CA THR A 31 11.11 20.70 -21.91
C THR A 31 10.21 20.44 -20.70
N TYR A 32 10.84 19.99 -19.59
CA TYR A 32 10.10 19.73 -18.34
C TYR A 32 9.73 20.97 -17.56
N CYS A 33 10.37 22.11 -17.80
CA CYS A 33 10.10 23.39 -17.14
C CYS A 33 10.59 24.57 -17.99
N ASP A 34 10.24 25.79 -17.61
CA ASP A 34 10.78 27.00 -18.24
C ASP A 34 12.29 27.07 -18.08
N ALA A 35 12.97 27.40 -19.17
CA ALA A 35 14.41 27.41 -19.26
C ALA A 35 15.11 28.48 -18.41
N ALA A 36 14.40 29.59 -18.11
CA ALA A 36 14.94 30.72 -17.37
C ALA A 36 14.63 30.64 -15.88
N ASP A 37 13.40 30.21 -15.52
CA ASP A 37 12.93 30.13 -14.13
C ASP A 37 11.78 29.14 -14.00
N GLY A 38 12.09 27.84 -13.97
CA GLY A 38 11.10 26.78 -13.79
C GLY A 38 10.35 26.83 -12.46
N LEU A 39 11.00 27.28 -11.38
CA LEU A 39 10.36 27.40 -10.08
C LEU A 39 9.36 28.58 -10.06
N GLY A 40 9.72 29.72 -10.66
CA GLY A 40 8.81 30.84 -10.86
C GLY A 40 7.62 30.46 -11.74
N GLU A 41 7.83 29.70 -12.82
CA GLU A 41 6.75 29.15 -13.63
C GLU A 41 5.80 28.29 -12.79
N SER A 42 6.33 27.33 -12.03
CA SER A 42 5.55 26.45 -11.15
C SER A 42 4.69 27.25 -10.18
N ARG A 43 5.25 28.24 -9.49
CA ARG A 43 4.54 29.11 -8.55
C ARG A 43 3.44 29.91 -9.24
N HIS A 44 3.77 30.56 -10.36
CA HIS A 44 2.83 31.44 -11.08
C HIS A 44 1.68 30.67 -11.73
N VAL A 45 2.00 29.59 -12.44
CA VAL A 45 0.99 28.81 -13.19
C VAL A 45 0.09 28.04 -12.26
N PHE A 46 0.66 27.28 -11.31
CA PHE A 46 -0.09 26.30 -10.54
C PHE A 46 -0.50 26.81 -9.16
N LEU A 47 0.43 27.31 -8.34
CA LEU A 47 0.07 27.75 -6.98
C LEU A 47 -0.83 28.99 -7.01
N GLU A 48 -0.40 30.06 -7.71
CA GLU A 48 -1.20 31.27 -7.87
C GLU A 48 -2.40 31.02 -8.80
N GLY A 49 -2.23 30.14 -9.81
CA GLY A 49 -3.31 29.73 -10.72
C GLY A 49 -4.50 29.14 -9.98
N CYS A 50 -4.27 28.30 -9.02
CA CYS A 50 -5.28 27.71 -8.14
C CYS A 50 -5.64 28.60 -6.94
N ASP A 51 -5.03 29.78 -6.78
CA ASP A 51 -5.15 30.61 -5.57
C ASP A 51 -4.91 29.77 -4.29
N LEU A 52 -3.86 28.94 -4.33
CA LEU A 52 -3.67 27.79 -3.45
C LEU A 52 -3.65 28.18 -1.97
N LEU A 53 -2.94 29.27 -1.62
CA LEU A 53 -2.83 29.71 -0.22
C LEU A 53 -4.18 30.11 0.38
N ARG A 54 -5.11 30.58 -0.44
CA ARG A 54 -6.47 30.87 -0.03
C ARG A 54 -7.37 29.63 -0.11
N ALA A 55 -7.19 28.81 -1.14
CA ALA A 55 -8.01 27.63 -1.37
C ALA A 55 -7.90 26.59 -0.25
N TRP A 56 -6.71 26.39 0.34
CA TRP A 56 -6.51 25.43 1.42
C TRP A 56 -6.75 25.97 2.84
N ALA A 57 -6.91 27.32 2.98
CA ALA A 57 -7.17 27.92 4.27
C ALA A 57 -8.48 27.41 4.89
N GLY A 58 -8.42 27.00 6.15
CA GLY A 58 -9.57 26.42 6.88
C GLY A 58 -9.86 24.94 6.58
N HIS A 59 -9.14 24.32 5.66
CA HIS A 59 -9.20 22.86 5.46
C HIS A 59 -8.35 22.12 6.49
N ASN A 60 -8.88 21.04 7.06
CA ASN A 60 -8.06 20.12 7.87
C ASN A 60 -7.14 19.27 6.99
N THR A 61 -7.66 18.80 5.86
CA THR A 61 -6.91 18.05 4.85
C THR A 61 -7.19 18.67 3.48
N PHE A 62 -6.14 18.84 2.68
CA PHE A 62 -6.26 19.35 1.32
C PHE A 62 -5.54 18.40 0.34
N THR A 63 -6.22 18.02 -0.73
CA THR A 63 -5.70 17.09 -1.72
C THR A 63 -5.45 17.81 -3.05
N ILE A 64 -4.22 17.70 -3.56
CA ILE A 64 -3.82 18.17 -4.89
C ILE A 64 -3.66 16.96 -5.82
N GLY A 65 -4.20 17.07 -7.04
CA GLY A 65 -3.99 16.13 -8.13
C GLY A 65 -3.12 16.78 -9.22
N GLU A 66 -2.18 16.03 -9.76
CA GLU A 66 -1.31 16.46 -10.86
C GLU A 66 -1.27 15.41 -11.95
N THR A 67 -1.26 15.83 -13.22
CA THR A 67 -1.30 14.92 -14.35
C THR A 67 0.07 14.52 -14.90
N GLY A 68 1.15 15.18 -14.50
CA GLY A 68 2.53 14.87 -14.89
C GLY A 68 3.52 15.28 -13.81
N PHE A 69 4.11 14.32 -13.10
CA PHE A 69 5.08 14.59 -12.02
C PHE A 69 6.38 15.21 -12.54
N GLY A 70 6.87 14.70 -13.68
CA GLY A 70 8.11 15.16 -14.28
C GLY A 70 9.28 15.18 -13.29
N THR A 71 9.87 16.35 -13.09
CA THR A 71 10.95 16.57 -12.13
C THR A 71 10.49 16.69 -10.67
N GLY A 72 9.19 16.69 -10.41
CA GLY A 72 8.62 16.91 -9.08
C GLY A 72 8.68 18.36 -8.58
N LEU A 73 8.99 19.30 -9.46
CA LEU A 73 9.15 20.71 -9.10
C LEU A 73 7.86 21.34 -8.55
N ASN A 74 6.71 20.98 -9.11
CA ASN A 74 5.41 21.46 -8.62
C ASN A 74 5.09 20.92 -7.22
N PHE A 75 5.42 19.64 -6.96
CA PHE A 75 5.29 19.06 -5.62
C PHE A 75 6.20 19.78 -4.61
N LEU A 76 7.48 19.96 -4.94
CA LEU A 76 8.45 20.63 -4.07
C LEU A 76 8.06 22.09 -3.82
N SER A 77 7.62 22.81 -4.86
CA SER A 77 7.11 24.18 -4.75
C SER A 77 5.89 24.25 -3.81
N THR A 78 4.98 23.30 -3.94
CA THR A 78 3.78 23.19 -3.10
C THR A 78 4.14 22.84 -1.65
N TRP A 79 5.04 21.88 -1.45
CA TRP A 79 5.50 21.49 -0.11
C TRP A 79 6.22 22.66 0.58
N HIS A 80 7.09 23.38 -0.14
CA HIS A 80 7.73 24.59 0.38
C HIS A 80 6.68 25.65 0.78
N ALA A 81 5.68 25.92 -0.06
CA ALA A 81 4.59 26.84 0.25
C ALA A 81 3.78 26.38 1.47
N TRP A 82 3.52 25.08 1.60
CA TRP A 82 2.83 24.51 2.77
C TRP A 82 3.64 24.74 4.05
N ARG A 83 4.96 24.54 4.03
CA ARG A 83 5.84 24.77 5.21
C ARG A 83 5.85 26.22 5.67
N THR A 84 5.73 27.17 4.74
CA THR A 84 5.85 28.61 4.99
C THR A 84 4.51 29.33 5.18
N SER A 85 3.38 28.66 4.92
CA SER A 85 2.04 29.25 5.07
C SER A 85 1.54 29.18 6.51
N GLU A 86 1.06 30.30 7.05
CA GLU A 86 0.43 30.39 8.37
C GLU A 86 -0.95 29.71 8.41
N HIS A 87 -1.65 29.67 7.26
CA HIS A 87 -3.01 29.10 7.13
C HIS A 87 -3.03 27.77 6.39
N ARG A 88 -1.93 26.99 6.49
CA ARG A 88 -1.82 25.68 5.85
C ARG A 88 -2.81 24.67 6.45
N PRO A 89 -3.29 23.69 5.65
CA PRO A 89 -4.04 22.57 6.19
C PRO A 89 -3.16 21.73 7.12
N ASN A 90 -3.76 21.07 8.10
CA ASN A 90 -3.02 20.14 8.98
C ASN A 90 -2.38 19.01 8.18
N ARG A 91 -3.03 18.56 7.09
CA ARG A 91 -2.49 17.53 6.21
C ARG A 91 -2.63 17.94 4.73
N LEU A 92 -1.55 17.71 3.97
CA LEU A 92 -1.49 17.90 2.54
C LEU A 92 -1.33 16.52 1.86
N ASN A 93 -2.29 16.13 1.04
CA ASN A 93 -2.15 14.99 0.15
C ASN A 93 -1.81 15.48 -1.26
N TYR A 94 -0.76 14.94 -1.85
CA TYR A 94 -0.38 15.23 -3.22
C TYR A 94 -0.38 13.92 -4.02
N VAL A 95 -1.19 13.86 -5.07
CA VAL A 95 -1.34 12.69 -5.96
C VAL A 95 -0.89 13.09 -7.35
N SER A 96 0.15 12.46 -7.86
CA SER A 96 0.69 12.80 -9.18
C SER A 96 0.86 11.58 -10.05
N LEU A 97 0.47 11.72 -11.32
CA LEU A 97 0.66 10.70 -12.35
C LEU A 97 2.01 10.87 -13.04
N GLU A 98 2.62 9.74 -13.45
CA GLU A 98 3.83 9.78 -14.26
C GLU A 98 3.92 8.53 -15.16
N GLY A 99 4.00 8.76 -16.47
CA GLY A 99 4.11 7.67 -17.45
C GLY A 99 5.54 7.19 -17.69
N PHE A 100 6.52 8.06 -17.45
CA PHE A 100 7.94 7.83 -17.70
C PHE A 100 8.78 8.38 -16.55
N PRO A 101 8.74 7.75 -15.36
CA PRO A 101 9.40 8.29 -14.18
C PRO A 101 10.92 8.35 -14.36
N PHE A 102 11.53 9.34 -13.75
CA PHE A 102 12.98 9.35 -13.54
C PHE A 102 13.38 8.22 -12.59
N ASN A 103 14.62 7.78 -12.64
CA ASN A 103 15.22 7.12 -11.48
C ASN A 103 15.77 8.19 -10.49
N ALA A 104 16.03 7.78 -9.25
CA ALA A 104 16.44 8.69 -8.19
C ALA A 104 17.75 9.47 -8.52
N VAL A 105 18.69 8.83 -9.24
CA VAL A 105 19.96 9.46 -9.62
C VAL A 105 19.74 10.61 -10.61
N LYS A 106 18.94 10.37 -11.64
CA LYS A 106 18.59 11.42 -12.61
C LYS A 106 17.73 12.51 -11.98
N LEU A 107 16.80 12.13 -11.10
CA LEU A 107 16.00 13.11 -10.35
C LEU A 107 16.88 14.03 -9.52
N ALA A 108 17.87 13.50 -8.83
CA ALA A 108 18.84 14.28 -8.07
C ALA A 108 19.63 15.24 -8.97
N GLU A 109 19.96 14.82 -10.19
CA GLU A 109 20.69 15.67 -11.15
C GLU A 109 19.85 16.86 -11.63
N VAL A 110 18.60 16.61 -12.02
CA VAL A 110 17.72 17.65 -12.58
C VAL A 110 17.20 18.63 -11.54
N LEU A 111 17.25 18.31 -10.24
CA LEU A 111 16.82 19.19 -9.15
C LEU A 111 17.94 20.11 -8.62
N LYS A 112 19.22 19.92 -9.00
CA LYS A 112 20.34 20.77 -8.57
C LYS A 112 20.18 22.27 -8.80
N PRO A 113 19.50 22.75 -9.88
CA PRO A 113 19.35 24.18 -10.11
C PRO A 113 18.58 24.97 -9.04
N TRP A 114 17.86 24.30 -8.12
CA TRP A 114 17.04 24.96 -7.09
C TRP A 114 17.56 24.71 -5.66
N PRO A 115 18.64 25.36 -5.21
CA PRO A 115 19.24 25.13 -3.90
C PRO A 115 18.33 25.49 -2.73
N GLU A 116 17.37 26.40 -2.91
CA GLU A 116 16.36 26.74 -1.91
C GLU A 116 15.41 25.60 -1.58
N LEU A 117 15.29 24.62 -2.46
CA LEU A 117 14.49 23.41 -2.26
C LEU A 117 15.31 22.20 -1.77
N GLU A 118 16.65 22.32 -1.72
CA GLU A 118 17.56 21.22 -1.42
C GLU A 118 17.14 20.36 -0.23
N PRO A 119 16.78 20.92 0.96
CA PRO A 119 16.44 20.10 2.13
C PRO A 119 15.22 19.21 1.92
N ILE A 120 14.21 19.65 1.15
CA ILE A 120 13.01 18.86 0.85
C ILE A 120 13.22 18.00 -0.41
N ALA A 121 13.99 18.46 -1.38
CA ALA A 121 14.39 17.69 -2.55
C ALA A 121 15.21 16.46 -2.14
N LYS A 122 16.13 16.60 -1.17
CA LYS A 122 16.87 15.46 -0.63
C LYS A 122 15.94 14.41 -0.02
N GLN A 123 14.94 14.80 0.78
CA GLN A 123 13.99 13.87 1.36
C GLN A 123 13.16 13.14 0.28
N LEU A 124 12.75 13.86 -0.77
CA LEU A 124 12.08 13.26 -1.93
C LEU A 124 12.97 12.24 -2.62
N ILE A 125 14.22 12.58 -2.92
CA ILE A 125 15.18 11.71 -3.62
C ILE A 125 15.50 10.46 -2.80
N ASP A 126 15.75 10.60 -1.49
CA ASP A 126 16.08 9.50 -0.59
C ASP A 126 14.94 8.48 -0.47
N SER A 127 13.69 8.92 -0.65
CA SER A 127 12.48 8.07 -0.59
C SER A 127 11.86 7.78 -1.97
N TYR A 128 12.47 8.26 -3.06
CA TYR A 128 11.89 8.14 -4.40
C TYR A 128 11.76 6.67 -4.81
N PRO A 129 10.57 6.23 -5.25
CA PRO A 129 10.36 4.83 -5.56
C PRO A 129 11.13 4.40 -6.82
N PHE A 130 11.49 3.13 -6.84
CA PHE A 130 11.98 2.53 -8.08
C PHE A 130 10.91 2.65 -9.18
N PRO A 131 11.29 2.91 -10.46
CA PRO A 131 10.35 2.97 -11.58
C PRO A 131 9.64 1.63 -11.83
N GLN A 132 8.53 1.43 -11.15
CA GLN A 132 7.68 0.24 -11.22
C GLN A 132 6.22 0.69 -11.37
N PRO A 133 5.42 0.09 -12.26
CA PRO A 133 4.00 0.43 -12.36
C PRO A 133 3.28 0.28 -11.03
N GLY A 134 2.39 1.21 -10.70
CA GLY A 134 1.57 1.13 -9.51
C GLY A 134 1.49 2.40 -8.69
N TYR A 135 1.05 2.25 -7.45
CA TYR A 135 0.79 3.32 -6.51
C TYR A 135 1.89 3.34 -5.44
N HIS A 136 2.63 4.44 -5.36
CA HIS A 136 3.78 4.61 -4.47
C HIS A 136 3.54 5.75 -3.50
N LYS A 137 3.08 5.45 -2.29
CA LYS A 137 2.81 6.45 -1.26
C LYS A 137 4.05 6.70 -0.40
N ARG A 138 4.32 7.97 -0.13
CA ARG A 138 5.42 8.46 0.71
C ARG A 138 4.91 9.47 1.69
N PHE A 139 5.55 9.57 2.85
CA PHE A 139 5.18 10.51 3.89
C PHE A 139 6.36 11.39 4.27
N PHE A 140 6.05 12.65 4.53
CA PHE A 140 6.99 13.69 4.94
C PHE A 140 6.38 14.48 6.10
N GLU A 141 7.18 15.32 6.77
CA GLU A 141 6.72 16.18 7.87
C GLU A 141 5.94 15.39 8.94
N ASN A 142 6.49 14.26 9.37
CA ASN A 142 5.83 13.35 10.33
C ASN A 142 4.42 12.90 9.91
N GLY A 143 4.21 12.73 8.59
CA GLY A 143 2.94 12.29 8.02
C GLY A 143 1.95 13.40 7.66
N GLN A 144 2.30 14.66 7.91
CA GLN A 144 1.44 15.81 7.54
C GLN A 144 1.44 16.08 6.04
N VAL A 145 2.50 15.71 5.32
CA VAL A 145 2.58 15.77 3.86
C VAL A 145 2.68 14.36 3.30
N SER A 146 1.78 13.97 2.41
CA SER A 146 1.84 12.72 1.68
C SER A 146 1.96 12.95 0.18
N LEU A 147 2.83 12.16 -0.46
CA LEU A 147 2.95 12.09 -1.91
C LEU A 147 2.55 10.68 -2.36
N THR A 148 1.58 10.59 -3.25
CA THR A 148 1.23 9.34 -3.94
C THR A 148 1.61 9.48 -5.41
N LEU A 149 2.70 8.81 -5.81
CA LEU A 149 3.12 8.72 -7.19
C LEU A 149 2.40 7.56 -7.87
N LEU A 150 1.74 7.83 -8.97
CA LEU A 150 0.96 6.88 -9.75
C LEU A 150 1.69 6.62 -11.07
N PHE A 151 2.49 5.55 -11.11
CA PHE A 151 3.30 5.22 -12.26
C PHE A 151 2.55 4.36 -13.27
N GLY A 152 2.38 4.88 -14.50
CA GLY A 152 1.71 4.21 -15.62
C GLY A 152 0.91 5.16 -16.49
N GLN A 153 0.06 4.61 -17.36
CA GLN A 153 -0.79 5.39 -18.26
C GLN A 153 -1.87 6.16 -17.50
N ALA A 154 -2.04 7.44 -17.80
CA ALA A 154 -2.89 8.36 -17.05
C ALA A 154 -4.36 7.94 -16.98
N LEU A 155 -5.00 7.61 -18.10
CA LEU A 155 -6.44 7.31 -18.13
C LEU A 155 -6.80 6.02 -17.38
N PRO A 156 -6.11 4.87 -17.55
CA PRO A 156 -6.35 3.67 -16.73
C PRO A 156 -6.15 3.94 -15.23
N ILE A 157 -5.12 4.68 -14.86
CA ILE A 157 -4.84 5.03 -13.46
C ILE A 157 -5.97 5.88 -12.89
N LEU A 158 -6.36 6.98 -13.54
CA LEU A 158 -7.46 7.83 -13.06
C LEU A 158 -8.78 7.05 -12.93
N LYS A 159 -9.08 6.14 -13.87
CA LYS A 159 -10.25 5.25 -13.77
C LYS A 159 -10.19 4.33 -12.54
N SER A 160 -9.02 3.89 -12.12
CA SER A 160 -8.83 3.01 -10.97
C SER A 160 -8.63 3.74 -9.65
N LEU A 161 -8.37 5.06 -9.68
CA LEU A 161 -8.14 5.88 -8.50
C LEU A 161 -9.45 6.14 -7.73
N ASP A 162 -9.37 6.04 -6.41
CA ASP A 162 -10.35 6.56 -5.47
C ASP A 162 -9.72 7.69 -4.65
N ALA A 163 -10.16 8.92 -4.95
CA ALA A 163 -9.69 10.15 -4.31
C ALA A 163 -10.76 11.23 -4.42
N GLN A 164 -10.63 12.29 -3.61
CA GLN A 164 -11.32 13.55 -3.80
C GLN A 164 -10.29 14.68 -3.83
N VAL A 165 -10.20 15.37 -4.95
CA VAL A 165 -9.16 16.36 -5.25
C VAL A 165 -9.71 17.76 -5.12
N ASN A 166 -9.03 18.61 -4.34
CA ASN A 166 -9.41 19.99 -4.09
C ASN A 166 -8.78 20.97 -5.09
N ALA A 167 -7.61 20.62 -5.65
CA ALA A 167 -6.96 21.43 -6.69
C ALA A 167 -6.25 20.52 -7.71
N TRP A 168 -6.38 20.85 -8.99
CA TRP A 168 -5.73 20.14 -10.08
C TRP A 168 -4.65 20.99 -10.74
N PHE A 169 -3.45 20.43 -10.83
CA PHE A 169 -2.36 20.90 -11.66
C PHE A 169 -2.34 20.08 -12.94
N LEU A 170 -2.93 20.60 -14.03
CA LEU A 170 -2.91 19.93 -15.31
C LEU A 170 -1.59 20.25 -16.01
N ASP A 171 -0.60 19.45 -15.70
CA ASP A 171 0.75 19.53 -16.22
C ASP A 171 1.08 18.33 -17.12
N GLY A 172 2.15 18.46 -17.89
CA GLY A 172 2.62 17.48 -18.86
C GLY A 172 3.13 18.18 -20.12
N PHE A 173 3.55 17.40 -21.12
CA PHE A 173 4.01 17.96 -22.39
C PHE A 173 2.85 18.58 -23.19
N ALA A 174 3.21 19.54 -24.05
CA ALA A 174 2.23 20.31 -24.84
C ALA A 174 1.21 19.43 -25.57
N PRO A 175 -0.05 19.90 -25.76
CA PRO A 175 -1.13 19.10 -26.37
C PRO A 175 -0.82 18.53 -27.77
N ASP A 176 0.02 19.19 -28.54
CA ASP A 176 0.50 18.73 -29.84
C ASP A 176 1.66 17.71 -29.75
N ARG A 177 2.33 17.64 -28.60
CA ARG A 177 3.42 16.70 -28.33
C ARG A 177 2.95 15.43 -27.61
N ASN A 178 1.96 15.57 -26.72
CA ASN A 178 1.38 14.45 -25.96
C ASN A 178 -0.16 14.57 -25.91
N PRO A 179 -0.87 14.36 -27.01
CA PRO A 179 -2.32 14.57 -27.10
C PRO A 179 -3.14 13.67 -26.17
N GLU A 180 -2.59 12.51 -25.73
CA GLU A 180 -3.30 11.58 -24.87
C GLU A 180 -3.59 12.16 -23.48
N MET A 181 -2.76 13.08 -23.00
CA MET A 181 -2.95 13.75 -21.71
C MET A 181 -4.03 14.84 -21.75
N TRP A 182 -4.55 15.19 -22.91
CA TRP A 182 -5.47 16.32 -23.12
C TRP A 182 -6.80 15.91 -23.75
N ARG A 183 -7.20 14.65 -23.58
CA ARG A 183 -8.42 14.06 -24.12
C ARG A 183 -9.62 14.31 -23.19
N LEU A 184 -10.82 14.34 -23.79
CA LEU A 184 -12.08 14.52 -23.05
C LEU A 184 -12.31 13.42 -22.00
N ASP A 185 -12.01 12.16 -22.34
CA ASP A 185 -12.21 11.03 -21.41
C ASP A 185 -11.31 11.12 -20.17
N LEU A 186 -10.10 11.66 -20.30
CA LEU A 186 -9.23 11.96 -19.16
C LEU A 186 -9.82 13.08 -18.30
N PHE A 187 -10.34 14.16 -18.92
CA PHE A 187 -11.00 15.24 -18.18
C PHE A 187 -12.30 14.80 -17.50
N GLN A 188 -13.02 13.82 -18.04
CA GLN A 188 -14.18 13.22 -17.37
C GLN A 188 -13.77 12.55 -16.05
N GLU A 189 -12.64 11.83 -16.01
CA GLU A 189 -12.12 11.24 -14.79
C GLU A 189 -11.59 12.28 -13.80
N ILE A 190 -10.93 13.34 -14.29
CA ILE A 190 -10.54 14.50 -13.46
C ILE A 190 -11.77 15.12 -12.81
N ALA A 191 -12.83 15.38 -13.56
CA ALA A 191 -14.09 15.93 -13.03
C ALA A 191 -14.74 14.99 -12.00
N ARG A 192 -14.74 13.68 -12.25
CA ARG A 192 -15.25 12.65 -11.31
C ARG A 192 -14.52 12.67 -9.97
N LEU A 193 -13.20 12.89 -10.00
CA LEU A 193 -12.35 12.93 -8.82
C LEU A 193 -12.34 14.29 -8.12
N SER A 194 -12.91 15.32 -8.74
CA SER A 194 -12.91 16.69 -8.21
C SER A 194 -13.89 16.87 -7.05
N ALA A 195 -13.48 17.61 -6.04
CA ALA A 195 -14.39 18.19 -5.04
C ALA A 195 -15.33 19.21 -5.71
N ALA A 196 -16.40 19.60 -5.01
CA ALA A 196 -17.45 20.45 -5.57
C ALA A 196 -16.94 21.81 -6.11
N ASP A 197 -15.93 22.42 -5.49
CA ASP A 197 -15.31 23.68 -5.90
C ASP A 197 -13.80 23.52 -6.17
N ALA A 198 -13.41 22.36 -6.67
CA ALA A 198 -12.00 22.05 -6.93
C ALA A 198 -11.38 23.09 -7.88
N LYS A 199 -10.23 23.65 -7.51
CA LYS A 199 -9.47 24.58 -8.34
C LYS A 199 -8.75 23.84 -9.46
N LEU A 200 -8.40 24.57 -10.52
CA LEU A 200 -7.66 24.00 -11.65
C LEU A 200 -6.75 25.05 -12.25
N ALA A 201 -5.52 24.66 -12.59
CA ALA A 201 -4.61 25.48 -13.35
C ALA A 201 -3.84 24.64 -14.39
N THR A 202 -3.49 25.28 -15.52
CA THR A 202 -2.66 24.68 -16.57
C THR A 202 -1.93 25.74 -17.37
N PHE A 203 -0.74 25.38 -17.84
CA PHE A 203 0.08 26.25 -18.69
C PHE A 203 -0.48 26.44 -20.11
N THR A 204 -1.32 25.53 -20.59
CA THR A 204 -1.84 25.57 -21.96
C THR A 204 -3.12 26.39 -22.07
N VAL A 205 -3.28 27.09 -23.20
CA VAL A 205 -4.51 27.82 -23.58
C VAL A 205 -5.17 27.25 -24.82
N ALA A 206 -4.79 26.02 -25.22
CA ALA A 206 -5.32 25.36 -26.39
C ALA A 206 -6.86 25.37 -26.39
N GLY A 207 -7.46 25.79 -27.51
CA GLY A 207 -8.92 25.98 -27.60
C GLY A 207 -9.71 24.70 -27.36
N GLN A 208 -9.17 23.55 -27.76
CA GLN A 208 -9.80 22.25 -27.51
C GLN A 208 -9.79 21.91 -26.02
N VAL A 209 -8.64 22.05 -25.35
CA VAL A 209 -8.51 21.82 -23.91
C VAL A 209 -9.52 22.66 -23.14
N ARG A 210 -9.63 23.96 -23.45
CA ARG A 210 -10.61 24.82 -22.81
C ARG A 210 -12.05 24.34 -23.00
N ARG A 211 -12.45 24.02 -24.23
CA ARG A 211 -13.82 23.54 -24.52
C ARG A 211 -14.13 22.23 -23.82
N ASP A 212 -13.17 21.30 -23.77
CA ASP A 212 -13.38 20.00 -23.14
C ASP A 212 -13.45 20.11 -21.61
N LEU A 213 -12.65 21.00 -20.98
CA LEU A 213 -12.79 21.32 -19.56
C LEU A 213 -14.16 21.95 -19.25
N GLU A 214 -14.65 22.87 -20.09
CA GLU A 214 -15.97 23.47 -19.93
C GLU A 214 -17.10 22.41 -20.04
N ARG A 215 -16.96 21.42 -20.93
CA ARG A 215 -17.93 20.31 -21.10
C ARG A 215 -18.02 19.41 -19.87
N VAL A 216 -16.93 19.21 -19.15
CA VAL A 216 -16.90 18.38 -17.94
C VAL A 216 -17.16 19.17 -16.65
N GLY A 217 -17.59 20.43 -16.76
CA GLY A 217 -18.06 21.25 -15.63
C GLY A 217 -17.03 22.22 -15.06
N PHE A 218 -15.86 22.39 -15.66
CA PHE A 218 -14.94 23.43 -15.22
C PHE A 218 -15.28 24.78 -15.84
N THR A 219 -15.30 25.82 -15.01
CA THR A 219 -15.35 27.20 -15.47
C THR A 219 -13.93 27.75 -15.51
N VAL A 220 -13.37 27.92 -16.72
CA VAL A 220 -11.96 28.32 -16.91
C VAL A 220 -11.82 29.71 -17.51
N LYS A 221 -10.80 30.46 -17.10
CA LYS A 221 -10.46 31.81 -17.57
C LYS A 221 -8.99 31.91 -17.93
N LYS A 222 -8.68 32.75 -18.93
CA LYS A 222 -7.31 33.12 -19.23
C LYS A 222 -6.76 34.05 -18.16
N ARG A 223 -5.54 33.78 -17.70
CA ARG A 223 -4.72 34.64 -16.84
C ARG A 223 -3.46 35.06 -17.60
N LYS A 224 -2.74 36.05 -17.08
CA LYS A 224 -1.40 36.42 -17.58
C LYS A 224 -0.49 35.19 -17.49
N GLY A 225 0.27 34.91 -18.52
CA GLY A 225 1.23 33.83 -18.56
C GLY A 225 2.56 34.16 -17.89
N TRP A 226 3.52 33.23 -17.96
CA TRP A 226 4.87 33.32 -17.43
C TRP A 226 5.89 33.30 -18.56
N GLY A 227 7.01 34.00 -18.39
CA GLY A 227 8.07 34.08 -19.39
C GLY A 227 7.53 34.53 -20.75
N ASN A 228 7.75 33.72 -21.78
CA ASN A 228 7.28 34.00 -23.15
C ASN A 228 5.81 33.63 -23.41
N LYS A 229 5.13 32.98 -22.49
CA LYS A 229 3.72 32.59 -22.62
C LYS A 229 2.81 33.76 -22.28
N ARG A 230 1.98 34.21 -23.25
CA ARG A 230 1.06 35.34 -23.03
C ARG A 230 -0.03 35.02 -22.01
N HIS A 231 -0.54 33.80 -22.00
CA HIS A 231 -1.66 33.37 -21.17
C HIS A 231 -1.49 31.95 -20.68
N VAL A 232 -2.11 31.69 -19.54
CA VAL A 232 -2.36 30.35 -18.94
C VAL A 232 -3.85 30.25 -18.62
N LEU A 233 -4.35 29.03 -18.32
CA LEU A 233 -5.74 28.84 -17.87
C LEU A 233 -5.77 28.57 -16.37
N ALA A 234 -6.77 29.12 -15.70
CA ALA A 234 -7.15 28.77 -14.35
C ALA A 234 -8.66 28.77 -14.18
N GLY A 235 -9.17 27.98 -13.26
CA GLY A 235 -10.62 27.84 -13.07
C GLY A 235 -11.01 27.04 -11.84
N HIS A 236 -12.28 26.66 -11.81
CA HIS A 236 -12.85 25.83 -10.74
C HIS A 236 -13.91 24.90 -11.32
N HIS A 237 -14.17 23.82 -10.61
CA HIS A 237 -15.17 22.81 -10.95
C HIS A 237 -16.54 23.20 -10.40
N ASP A 238 -17.59 23.07 -11.24
CA ASP A 238 -18.99 23.19 -10.89
C ASP A 238 -19.73 21.97 -11.46
N ALA A 239 -19.97 20.99 -10.61
CA ALA A 239 -20.58 19.71 -11.01
C ALA A 239 -21.94 19.90 -11.70
N SER A 240 -22.68 20.98 -11.40
CA SER A 240 -23.98 21.28 -12.03
C SER A 240 -23.87 21.60 -13.51
N LYS A 241 -22.69 22.02 -13.97
CA LYS A 241 -22.39 22.34 -15.37
C LYS A 241 -21.82 21.17 -16.16
N ASN A 242 -21.60 20.02 -15.52
CA ASN A 242 -21.03 18.87 -16.20
C ASN A 242 -22.03 18.25 -17.18
N GLN A 243 -21.75 18.38 -18.49
CA GLN A 243 -22.60 17.86 -19.58
C GLN A 243 -22.38 16.37 -19.85
N THR A 244 -21.28 15.81 -19.36
CA THR A 244 -20.86 14.42 -19.62
C THR A 244 -20.37 13.73 -18.35
N PRO A 245 -21.22 13.59 -17.30
CA PRO A 245 -20.80 13.03 -16.04
C PRO A 245 -20.35 11.56 -16.21
N SER A 246 -19.19 11.23 -15.66
CA SER A 246 -18.73 9.85 -15.56
C SER A 246 -19.57 9.12 -14.51
N LYS A 247 -19.97 7.89 -14.84
CA LYS A 247 -20.64 7.02 -13.85
C LYS A 247 -19.62 6.61 -12.77
N SER A 248 -20.10 6.47 -11.53
CA SER A 248 -19.25 5.89 -10.49
C SER A 248 -18.73 4.52 -10.95
N PRO A 249 -17.41 4.31 -10.96
CA PRO A 249 -16.85 3.03 -11.39
C PRO A 249 -16.85 1.98 -10.27
N THR A 250 -17.42 2.30 -9.10
CA THR A 250 -17.51 1.39 -7.94
C THR A 250 -18.90 0.78 -7.89
N GLU A 251 -18.96 -0.52 -7.77
CA GLU A 251 -20.20 -1.26 -7.58
C GLU A 251 -20.88 -0.84 -6.26
N PRO A 252 -22.24 -0.76 -6.21
CA PRO A 252 -22.98 -0.32 -5.02
C PRO A 252 -22.60 -1.07 -3.74
N TRP A 253 -22.34 -2.37 -3.85
CA TRP A 253 -21.94 -3.23 -2.72
C TRP A 253 -20.52 -3.01 -2.21
N TYR A 254 -19.69 -2.17 -2.84
CA TYR A 254 -18.38 -1.76 -2.38
C TYR A 254 -18.25 -0.25 -2.17
N ARG A 255 -19.33 0.51 -2.31
CA ARG A 255 -19.31 1.95 -2.06
C ARG A 255 -19.32 2.21 -0.57
N VAL A 256 -18.30 2.91 -0.12
CA VAL A 256 -18.16 3.41 1.25
C VAL A 256 -18.43 4.91 1.24
N LYS A 257 -19.27 5.39 2.14
CA LYS A 257 -19.47 6.82 2.30
C LYS A 257 -18.18 7.45 2.79
N ARG A 258 -17.75 8.52 2.13
CA ARG A 258 -16.60 9.28 2.63
C ARG A 258 -16.96 9.93 3.96
N PRO A 259 -16.07 9.83 4.96
CA PRO A 259 -16.30 10.46 6.25
C PRO A 259 -16.37 11.98 6.09
N THR A 260 -17.25 12.63 6.81
CA THR A 260 -17.19 14.08 7.03
C THR A 260 -15.99 14.33 7.96
N ILE A 261 -15.03 15.13 7.53
CA ILE A 261 -13.66 15.31 8.03
C ILE A 261 -13.52 15.57 9.55
N ALA A 262 -14.61 15.89 10.25
CA ALA A 262 -14.60 16.21 11.68
C ALA A 262 -14.78 15.02 12.63
N GLN A 263 -14.94 13.78 12.14
CA GLN A 263 -15.52 12.68 12.94
C GLN A 263 -14.52 11.71 13.55
N HIS A 264 -13.26 11.62 13.11
CA HIS A 264 -12.37 10.55 13.56
C HIS A 264 -11.08 11.12 14.19
N GLN A 265 -11.20 11.60 15.43
CA GLN A 265 -10.04 12.09 16.19
C GLN A 265 -9.43 11.02 17.11
N SER A 266 -10.19 9.95 17.40
CA SER A 266 -9.77 8.86 18.26
C SER A 266 -10.06 7.50 17.64
N ALA A 267 -9.19 6.54 17.88
CA ALA A 267 -9.36 5.16 17.44
C ALA A 267 -8.89 4.15 18.50
N VAL A 268 -9.61 3.04 18.58
CA VAL A 268 -9.16 1.86 19.32
C VAL A 268 -8.79 0.77 18.31
N VAL A 269 -7.63 0.17 18.47
CA VAL A 269 -7.17 -0.99 17.71
C VAL A 269 -7.15 -2.19 18.63
N ILE A 270 -7.83 -3.28 18.25
CA ILE A 270 -7.90 -4.49 19.07
C ILE A 270 -6.91 -5.52 18.53
N GLY A 271 -5.85 -5.77 19.29
CA GLY A 271 -4.71 -6.62 18.97
C GLY A 271 -3.44 -5.83 18.66
N SER A 272 -2.31 -6.26 19.23
CA SER A 272 -0.99 -5.63 19.13
C SER A 272 0.01 -6.38 18.24
N GLY A 273 -0.45 -7.36 17.45
CA GLY A 273 0.36 -8.01 16.43
C GLY A 273 0.61 -7.11 15.22
N LEU A 274 1.30 -7.61 14.18
CA LEU A 274 1.64 -6.83 12.97
C LEU A 274 0.45 -6.06 12.39
N ALA A 275 -0.74 -6.66 12.31
CA ALA A 275 -1.95 -6.00 11.81
C ALA A 275 -2.31 -4.75 12.63
N GLY A 276 -2.39 -4.91 13.95
CA GLY A 276 -2.73 -3.81 14.85
C GLY A 276 -1.63 -2.77 14.96
N ALA A 277 -0.37 -3.19 15.02
CA ALA A 277 0.77 -2.29 15.15
C ALA A 277 0.90 -1.37 13.92
N PHE A 278 0.84 -1.90 12.70
CA PHE A 278 0.84 -1.07 11.49
C PHE A 278 -0.39 -0.16 11.40
N THR A 279 -1.57 -0.66 11.82
CA THR A 279 -2.78 0.16 11.84
C THR A 279 -2.64 1.32 12.82
N ALA A 280 -2.18 1.06 14.04
CA ALA A 280 -1.97 2.08 15.06
C ALA A 280 -0.93 3.12 14.60
N HIS A 281 0.17 2.68 13.98
CA HIS A 281 1.19 3.55 13.42
C HIS A 281 0.62 4.46 12.32
N ALA A 282 -0.12 3.91 11.37
CA ALA A 282 -0.72 4.67 10.26
C ALA A 282 -1.79 5.67 10.73
N LEU A 283 -2.57 5.33 11.77
CA LEU A 283 -3.52 6.24 12.42
C LEU A 283 -2.81 7.38 13.16
N LYS A 284 -1.79 7.05 13.98
CA LYS A 284 -0.96 8.02 14.70
C LYS A 284 -0.30 9.02 13.76
N ARG A 285 0.25 8.55 12.64
CA ARG A 285 0.85 9.38 11.59
C ARG A 285 -0.10 10.46 11.07
N ARG A 286 -1.42 10.24 11.16
CA ARG A 286 -2.47 11.21 10.78
C ARG A 286 -2.95 12.10 11.94
N GLY A 287 -2.28 12.02 13.09
CA GLY A 287 -2.64 12.79 14.29
C GLY A 287 -3.83 12.23 15.05
N CYS A 288 -4.23 10.98 14.79
CA CYS A 288 -5.29 10.32 15.56
C CYS A 288 -4.79 9.92 16.95
N LYS A 289 -5.63 10.10 17.98
CA LYS A 289 -5.38 9.56 19.31
C LYS A 289 -5.69 8.07 19.31
N VAL A 290 -4.66 7.22 19.38
CA VAL A 290 -4.80 5.78 19.26
C VAL A 290 -4.60 5.10 20.61
N THR A 291 -5.49 4.15 20.92
CA THR A 291 -5.33 3.19 22.03
C THR A 291 -5.35 1.78 21.46
N VAL A 292 -4.34 0.98 21.77
CA VAL A 292 -4.29 -0.45 21.42
C VAL A 292 -4.72 -1.27 22.63
N ILE A 293 -5.61 -2.24 22.42
CA ILE A 293 -6.02 -3.20 23.45
C ILE A 293 -5.40 -4.55 23.13
N GLU A 294 -4.63 -5.11 24.08
CA GLU A 294 -3.97 -6.40 23.98
C GLU A 294 -4.36 -7.31 25.15
N ARG A 295 -4.78 -8.53 24.84
CA ARG A 295 -5.21 -9.50 25.88
C ARG A 295 -4.06 -10.12 26.65
N ASN A 296 -2.90 -10.24 26.02
CA ASN A 296 -1.71 -10.82 26.60
C ASN A 296 -0.98 -9.79 27.51
N PRO A 297 -0.08 -10.27 28.39
CA PRO A 297 0.70 -9.37 29.24
C PRO A 297 1.71 -8.50 28.49
N ASP A 298 2.03 -8.88 27.25
CA ASP A 298 2.94 -8.14 26.37
C ASP A 298 2.42 -8.12 24.94
N ILE A 299 2.98 -7.24 24.10
CA ILE A 299 2.62 -7.10 22.70
C ILE A 299 3.14 -8.28 21.86
N ALA A 300 2.52 -8.50 20.68
CA ALA A 300 2.98 -9.43 19.63
C ALA A 300 3.19 -10.89 20.09
N GLN A 301 2.50 -11.38 21.11
CA GLN A 301 2.72 -12.70 21.71
C GLN A 301 2.07 -13.88 20.96
N GLU A 302 1.29 -13.60 19.91
CA GLU A 302 0.61 -14.64 19.12
C GLU A 302 1.43 -15.00 17.85
N THR A 303 0.79 -15.02 16.69
CA THR A 303 1.46 -15.30 15.40
C THR A 303 2.64 -14.37 15.12
N SER A 304 2.60 -13.14 15.62
CA SER A 304 3.67 -12.15 15.48
C SER A 304 4.87 -12.40 16.40
N ALA A 305 4.81 -13.37 17.32
CA ALA A 305 5.95 -13.80 18.13
C ALA A 305 6.95 -14.71 17.37
N THR A 306 6.81 -14.79 16.05
CA THR A 306 7.71 -15.60 15.21
C THR A 306 9.18 -15.24 15.43
N PRO A 307 10.06 -16.23 15.69
CA PRO A 307 11.49 -15.97 15.95
C PRO A 307 12.23 -15.29 14.82
N ALA A 308 11.80 -15.56 13.57
CA ALA A 308 12.39 -14.98 12.35
C ALA A 308 11.29 -14.78 11.32
N ALA A 309 10.91 -13.54 11.10
CA ALA A 309 9.96 -13.19 10.05
C ALA A 309 10.72 -12.98 8.74
N VAL A 310 10.69 -14.01 7.88
CA VAL A 310 11.18 -13.90 6.51
C VAL A 310 10.22 -13.04 5.70
N PHE A 311 10.75 -12.05 4.96
CA PHE A 311 9.96 -11.20 4.09
C PHE A 311 10.52 -11.19 2.67
N MET A 312 9.63 -11.42 1.72
CA MET A 312 9.85 -11.37 0.27
C MET A 312 8.50 -11.16 -0.42
N PRO A 313 8.47 -10.59 -1.65
CA PRO A 313 7.21 -10.45 -2.37
C PRO A 313 6.66 -11.82 -2.79
N ARG A 314 5.32 -11.97 -2.74
CA ARG A 314 4.64 -13.13 -3.31
C ARG A 314 4.27 -12.83 -4.76
N LEU A 315 4.98 -13.43 -5.70
CA LEU A 315 4.75 -13.23 -7.13
C LEU A 315 3.99 -14.41 -7.74
N THR A 316 3.14 -14.11 -8.71
CA THR A 316 2.37 -15.10 -9.48
C THR A 316 2.74 -15.05 -10.96
N ALA A 317 2.72 -16.18 -11.62
CA ALA A 317 2.87 -16.24 -13.07
C ALA A 317 1.57 -15.70 -13.74
N GLY A 318 1.68 -14.60 -14.43
CA GLY A 318 0.56 -13.92 -15.06
C GLY A 318 -0.28 -13.05 -14.11
N ALA A 319 -1.31 -12.40 -14.67
CA ALA A 319 -2.17 -11.48 -13.94
C ALA A 319 -3.03 -12.21 -12.91
N SER A 320 -2.98 -11.76 -11.66
CA SER A 320 -3.85 -12.24 -10.59
C SER A 320 -4.00 -11.17 -9.52
N LEU A 321 -5.19 -11.09 -8.91
CA LEU A 321 -5.45 -10.08 -7.87
C LEU A 321 -4.53 -10.24 -6.66
N ASP A 322 -4.20 -11.48 -6.27
CA ASP A 322 -3.30 -11.73 -5.15
C ASP A 322 -1.86 -11.32 -5.50
N GLY A 323 -1.33 -11.69 -6.68
CA GLY A 323 -0.02 -11.22 -7.13
C GLY A 323 0.07 -9.70 -7.20
N ASP A 324 -0.96 -9.04 -7.74
CA ASP A 324 -0.98 -7.58 -7.87
C ASP A 324 -1.05 -6.87 -6.51
N VAL A 325 -1.80 -7.41 -5.52
CA VAL A 325 -1.80 -6.89 -4.13
C VAL A 325 -0.39 -6.95 -3.54
N TYR A 326 0.32 -8.08 -3.66
CA TYR A 326 1.67 -8.21 -3.11
C TYR A 326 2.71 -7.40 -3.87
N ALA A 327 2.54 -7.20 -5.19
CA ALA A 327 3.40 -6.33 -5.98
C ALA A 327 3.31 -4.86 -5.53
N HIS A 328 2.13 -4.39 -5.12
CA HIS A 328 1.94 -3.05 -4.53
C HIS A 328 2.41 -2.99 -3.06
N ALA A 329 2.20 -4.08 -2.30
CA ALA A 329 2.59 -4.13 -0.89
C ALA A 329 4.11 -4.10 -0.69
N TRP A 330 4.86 -4.71 -1.60
CA TRP A 330 6.31 -4.85 -1.47
C TRP A 330 7.08 -3.52 -1.38
N PRO A 331 6.97 -2.59 -2.36
CA PRO A 331 7.68 -1.32 -2.27
C PRO A 331 7.16 -0.45 -1.11
N HIS A 332 5.92 -0.66 -0.68
CA HIS A 332 5.38 0.03 0.48
C HIS A 332 6.02 -0.47 1.79
N LEU A 333 6.15 -1.79 1.96
CA LEU A 333 6.87 -2.37 3.09
C LEU A 333 8.32 -1.86 3.15
N LEU A 334 9.06 -1.93 2.04
CA LEU A 334 10.47 -1.50 2.01
C LEU A 334 10.63 -0.06 2.47
N ASN A 335 9.73 0.83 2.02
CA ASN A 335 9.73 2.22 2.47
C ASN A 335 9.44 2.36 3.97
N GLU A 336 8.47 1.64 4.52
CA GLU A 336 8.15 1.67 5.95
C GLU A 336 9.34 1.18 6.80
N LEU A 337 9.99 0.08 6.40
CA LEU A 337 11.17 -0.43 7.09
C LEU A 337 12.33 0.56 7.06
N GLN A 338 12.58 1.19 5.90
CA GLN A 338 13.61 2.20 5.75
C GLN A 338 13.32 3.44 6.60
N GLU A 339 12.07 3.90 6.65
CA GLU A 339 11.65 5.04 7.48
C GLU A 339 11.88 4.75 8.96
N LEU A 340 11.44 3.59 9.47
CA LEU A 340 11.64 3.19 10.87
C LEU A 340 13.14 3.07 11.20
N ALA A 341 13.93 2.44 10.34
CA ALA A 341 15.38 2.33 10.53
C ALA A 341 16.07 3.70 10.55
N SER A 342 15.66 4.63 9.67
CA SER A 342 16.20 5.99 9.62
C SER A 342 15.89 6.82 10.88
N LYS A 343 14.82 6.48 11.61
CA LYS A 343 14.45 7.05 12.90
C LYS A 343 15.21 6.42 14.09
N GLY A 344 16.07 5.42 13.81
CA GLY A 344 16.90 4.77 14.82
C GLY A 344 16.25 3.56 15.50
N HIS A 345 15.11 3.08 15.03
CA HIS A 345 14.50 1.85 15.57
C HIS A 345 15.28 0.61 15.15
N ASP A 346 15.64 -0.23 16.09
CA ASP A 346 16.28 -1.52 15.85
C ASP A 346 15.26 -2.65 16.02
N PHE A 347 14.81 -3.20 14.92
CA PHE A 347 13.90 -4.35 14.87
C PHE A 347 14.56 -5.60 14.23
N GLY A 348 15.89 -5.68 14.32
CA GLY A 348 16.64 -6.83 13.83
C GLY A 348 16.55 -7.01 12.30
N LEU A 349 16.42 -5.91 11.55
CA LEU A 349 16.33 -5.94 10.09
C LEU A 349 17.64 -6.41 9.48
N ARG A 350 17.58 -7.48 8.71
CA ARG A 350 18.68 -8.01 7.91
C ARG A 350 18.20 -8.21 6.48
N GLN A 351 18.48 -7.24 5.62
CA GLN A 351 18.25 -7.33 4.17
C GLN A 351 19.38 -8.15 3.53
N CYS A 352 19.40 -9.44 3.80
CA CYS A 352 20.43 -10.36 3.32
C CYS A 352 20.09 -11.02 1.98
N GLY A 353 18.95 -10.68 1.41
CA GLY A 353 18.40 -11.34 0.23
C GLY A 353 17.59 -12.60 0.57
N VAL A 354 16.68 -12.96 -0.33
CA VAL A 354 15.94 -14.23 -0.30
C VAL A 354 16.05 -14.90 -1.66
N LEU A 355 16.50 -16.15 -1.66
CA LEU A 355 16.63 -17.01 -2.84
C LEU A 355 15.54 -18.07 -2.82
N GLN A 356 14.55 -17.97 -3.69
CA GLN A 356 13.49 -18.97 -3.86
C GLN A 356 13.88 -19.96 -4.95
N LEU A 357 14.33 -21.15 -4.54
CA LEU A 357 14.78 -22.19 -5.45
C LEU A 357 13.63 -22.79 -6.28
N ALA A 358 13.92 -23.12 -7.52
CA ALA A 358 13.00 -23.78 -8.45
C ALA A 358 13.24 -25.29 -8.44
N LEU A 359 12.66 -25.99 -7.45
CA LEU A 359 12.92 -27.41 -7.19
C LEU A 359 12.27 -28.36 -8.20
N THR A 360 11.27 -27.92 -8.95
CA THR A 360 10.55 -28.72 -9.94
C THR A 360 10.52 -28.04 -11.30
N PRO A 361 10.34 -28.80 -12.42
CA PRO A 361 10.18 -28.20 -13.75
C PRO A 361 9.00 -27.22 -13.84
N ASN A 362 7.92 -27.48 -13.11
CA ASN A 362 6.76 -26.56 -13.05
C ASN A 362 7.13 -25.25 -12.37
N GLU A 363 7.89 -25.32 -11.29
CA GLU A 363 8.40 -24.15 -10.57
C GLU A 363 9.36 -23.33 -11.45
N GLN A 364 10.27 -23.98 -12.16
CA GLN A 364 11.18 -23.33 -13.12
C GLN A 364 10.41 -22.57 -14.19
N LYS A 365 9.39 -23.22 -14.78
CA LYS A 365 8.52 -22.58 -15.77
C LYS A 365 7.77 -21.37 -15.18
N ARG A 366 7.21 -21.53 -13.98
CA ARG A 366 6.51 -20.45 -13.25
C ARG A 366 7.44 -19.27 -13.01
N GLN A 367 8.63 -19.49 -12.49
CA GLN A 367 9.61 -18.45 -12.19
C GLN A 367 10.14 -17.75 -13.45
N THR A 368 10.29 -18.49 -14.56
CA THR A 368 10.63 -17.91 -15.86
C THR A 368 9.55 -16.94 -16.34
N ILE A 369 8.27 -17.30 -16.21
CA ILE A 369 7.15 -16.40 -16.55
C ILE A 369 7.19 -15.14 -15.69
N ILE A 370 7.34 -15.28 -14.36
CA ILE A 370 7.44 -14.14 -13.43
C ILE A 370 8.55 -13.18 -13.83
N ASN A 371 9.72 -13.70 -14.19
CA ASN A 371 10.87 -12.86 -14.59
C ASN A 371 10.64 -12.13 -15.93
N THR A 372 9.75 -12.64 -16.78
CA THR A 372 9.49 -12.08 -18.12
C THR A 372 8.23 -11.24 -18.22
N ASP A 373 7.29 -11.35 -17.28
CA ASP A 373 5.99 -10.66 -17.35
C ASP A 373 6.04 -9.16 -16.98
N GLY A 374 7.18 -8.68 -16.51
CA GLY A 374 7.42 -7.26 -16.20
C GLY A 374 6.73 -6.73 -14.95
N THR A 375 6.06 -7.58 -14.16
CA THR A 375 5.38 -7.16 -12.93
C THR A 375 6.36 -6.58 -11.91
N MET A 376 7.58 -7.15 -11.83
CA MET A 376 8.66 -6.65 -11.00
C MET A 376 9.88 -6.33 -11.86
N PRO A 377 10.49 -5.13 -11.70
CA PRO A 377 11.73 -4.77 -12.37
C PRO A 377 12.89 -5.70 -11.99
N LYS A 378 13.80 -5.94 -12.94
CA LYS A 378 14.96 -6.82 -12.75
C LYS A 378 15.84 -6.50 -11.53
N PRO A 379 16.05 -5.25 -11.10
CA PRO A 379 16.79 -4.99 -9.85
C PRO A 379 16.09 -5.50 -8.59
N LEU A 380 14.75 -5.62 -8.59
CA LEU A 380 13.96 -6.07 -7.44
C LEU A 380 13.76 -7.59 -7.41
N VAL A 381 13.83 -8.25 -8.57
CA VAL A 381 13.75 -9.70 -8.70
C VAL A 381 14.64 -10.17 -9.85
N GLN A 382 15.43 -11.21 -9.62
CA GLN A 382 16.41 -11.74 -10.58
C GLN A 382 16.21 -13.26 -10.72
N LEU A 383 16.08 -13.74 -11.94
CA LEU A 383 16.17 -15.17 -12.22
C LEU A 383 17.65 -15.55 -12.30
N VAL A 384 18.13 -16.37 -11.38
CA VAL A 384 19.54 -16.74 -11.24
C VAL A 384 19.78 -18.21 -11.59
N SER A 385 20.94 -18.49 -12.17
CA SER A 385 21.42 -19.87 -12.44
C SER A 385 21.79 -20.58 -11.12
N ALA A 386 22.04 -21.89 -11.17
CA ALA A 386 22.52 -22.64 -10.00
C ALA A 386 23.89 -22.11 -9.50
N ALA A 387 24.77 -21.67 -10.40
CA ALA A 387 26.06 -21.08 -10.04
C ALA A 387 25.89 -19.73 -9.33
N ASP A 388 25.02 -18.83 -9.88
CA ASP A 388 24.74 -17.55 -9.26
C ASP A 388 23.98 -17.71 -7.93
N ALA A 389 23.05 -18.67 -7.87
CA ALA A 389 22.35 -19.03 -6.65
C ALA A 389 23.31 -19.48 -5.54
N SER A 390 24.28 -20.32 -5.90
CA SER A 390 25.36 -20.76 -4.98
C SER A 390 26.20 -19.58 -4.49
N ALA A 391 26.54 -18.65 -5.38
CA ALA A 391 27.27 -17.45 -5.02
C ALA A 391 26.46 -16.54 -4.08
N CYS A 392 25.16 -16.33 -4.35
CA CYS A 392 24.26 -15.54 -3.50
C CYS A 392 24.07 -16.17 -2.11
N ALA A 393 23.98 -17.50 -2.05
CA ALA A 393 23.75 -18.22 -0.80
C ALA A 393 25.02 -18.46 0.02
N GLY A 394 26.21 -18.42 -0.58
CA GLY A 394 27.46 -18.84 0.05
C GLY A 394 27.55 -20.36 0.26
N LEU A 395 26.75 -21.12 -0.47
CA LEU A 395 26.62 -22.58 -0.38
C LEU A 395 26.56 -23.21 -1.76
N GLY A 396 27.02 -24.44 -1.91
CA GLY A 396 26.81 -25.21 -3.14
C GLY A 396 25.34 -25.60 -3.31
N LEU A 397 24.67 -25.04 -4.33
CA LEU A 397 23.29 -25.34 -4.67
C LEU A 397 23.19 -25.93 -6.08
N ASN A 398 22.32 -26.94 -6.24
CA ASN A 398 22.14 -27.64 -7.53
C ASN A 398 21.06 -26.99 -8.41
N GLN A 399 20.30 -26.05 -7.87
CA GLN A 399 19.16 -25.39 -8.53
C GLN A 399 19.32 -23.88 -8.50
N GLY A 400 18.88 -23.23 -9.59
CA GLY A 400 18.66 -21.79 -9.62
C GLY A 400 17.28 -21.41 -9.10
N GLY A 401 16.94 -20.15 -9.21
CA GLY A 401 15.64 -19.67 -8.75
C GLY A 401 15.46 -18.16 -8.87
N LEU A 402 14.44 -17.62 -8.21
CA LEU A 402 14.25 -16.19 -8.08
C LEU A 402 15.01 -15.66 -6.87
N TYR A 403 15.84 -14.67 -7.09
CA TYR A 403 16.55 -13.93 -6.04
C TYR A 403 15.92 -12.56 -5.83
N PHE A 404 15.62 -12.23 -4.58
CA PHE A 404 15.05 -10.97 -4.13
C PHE A 404 16.09 -10.24 -3.28
N PRO A 405 16.87 -9.31 -3.85
CA PRO A 405 17.98 -8.66 -3.15
C PRO A 405 17.55 -7.91 -1.87
N ASP A 406 16.39 -7.24 -1.92
CA ASP A 406 15.85 -6.46 -0.81
C ASP A 406 15.04 -7.29 0.19
N GLY A 407 14.91 -8.60 -0.05
CA GLY A 407 14.30 -9.52 0.89
C GLY A 407 15.20 -9.82 2.09
N GLY A 408 14.67 -10.48 3.09
CA GLY A 408 15.47 -10.81 4.26
C GLY A 408 14.67 -11.33 5.45
N VAL A 409 15.20 -11.03 6.63
CA VAL A 409 14.66 -11.45 7.93
C VAL A 409 14.58 -10.26 8.87
N LEU A 410 13.56 -10.25 9.73
CA LEU A 410 13.42 -9.28 10.81
C LEU A 410 12.76 -9.92 12.04
N SER A 411 12.83 -9.23 13.18
CA SER A 411 12.08 -9.59 14.38
C SER A 411 10.71 -8.91 14.37
N ALA A 412 9.65 -9.70 14.16
CA ALA A 412 8.30 -9.15 14.14
C ALA A 412 7.86 -8.56 15.49
N PRO A 413 8.21 -9.11 16.67
CA PRO A 413 7.95 -8.46 17.96
C PRO A 413 8.61 -7.08 18.06
N ARG A 414 9.91 -6.96 17.77
CA ARG A 414 10.64 -5.68 17.82
C ARG A 414 10.12 -4.67 16.77
N LEU A 415 9.66 -5.15 15.62
CA LEU A 415 8.97 -4.30 14.64
C LEU A 415 7.65 -3.78 15.21
N CYS A 416 6.86 -4.61 15.89
CA CYS A 416 5.63 -4.16 16.56
C CYS A 416 5.95 -3.13 17.67
N GLU A 417 7.01 -3.31 18.44
CA GLU A 417 7.49 -2.32 19.43
C GLU A 417 7.81 -0.98 18.76
N ALA A 418 8.59 -1.00 17.68
CA ALA A 418 8.94 0.21 16.93
C ALA A 418 7.71 0.94 16.33
N LEU A 419 6.73 0.18 15.84
CA LEU A 419 5.48 0.73 15.29
C LEU A 419 4.56 1.31 16.35
N LEU A 420 4.61 0.76 17.57
CA LEU A 420 3.79 1.19 18.72
C LEU A 420 4.49 2.21 19.62
N ASP A 421 5.67 2.66 19.22
CA ASP A 421 6.38 3.73 19.93
C ASP A 421 5.46 4.96 20.11
N ASP A 422 5.38 5.49 21.34
CA ASP A 422 4.43 6.56 21.74
C ASP A 422 2.94 6.27 21.47
N VAL A 423 2.52 5.01 21.39
CA VAL A 423 1.11 4.61 21.34
C VAL A 423 0.68 4.05 22.70
N VAL A 424 -0.49 4.43 23.17
CA VAL A 424 -1.05 3.84 24.41
C VAL A 424 -1.46 2.40 24.15
N VAL A 425 -0.82 1.45 24.84
CA VAL A 425 -1.15 0.02 24.77
C VAL A 425 -1.67 -0.45 26.13
N LEU A 426 -2.90 -0.96 26.15
CA LEU A 426 -3.54 -1.57 27.32
C LEU A 426 -3.36 -3.08 27.23
N THR A 427 -2.31 -3.60 27.87
CA THR A 427 -2.05 -5.05 27.99
C THR A 427 -2.90 -5.69 29.09
N ASN A 428 -3.05 -7.02 29.08
CA ASN A 428 -3.93 -7.76 30.00
C ASN A 428 -5.41 -7.34 29.93
N HIS A 429 -5.85 -6.76 28.81
CA HIS A 429 -7.23 -6.35 28.58
C HIS A 429 -7.82 -7.12 27.41
N ARG A 430 -8.80 -7.98 27.68
CA ARG A 430 -9.49 -8.74 26.64
C ARG A 430 -10.77 -8.02 26.23
N ALA A 431 -10.79 -7.47 25.01
CA ALA A 431 -12.00 -6.95 24.40
C ALA A 431 -12.96 -8.09 24.04
N ASN A 432 -14.23 -8.00 24.46
CA ASN A 432 -15.24 -9.00 24.23
C ASN A 432 -16.48 -8.46 23.52
N ARG A 433 -16.83 -7.20 23.78
CA ARG A 433 -18.06 -6.58 23.28
C ARG A 433 -17.79 -5.21 22.67
N LEU A 434 -18.50 -4.90 21.59
CA LEU A 434 -18.49 -3.61 20.91
C LEU A 434 -19.89 -3.04 20.88
N GLU A 435 -20.09 -1.84 21.40
CA GLU A 435 -21.35 -1.12 21.38
C GLU A 435 -21.15 0.26 20.77
N HIS A 436 -22.13 0.73 19.99
CA HIS A 436 -22.08 2.04 19.37
C HIS A 436 -23.14 2.94 20.00
N GLU A 437 -22.73 3.95 20.78
CA GLU A 437 -23.58 4.88 21.48
C GLU A 437 -23.09 6.31 21.28
N ASP A 438 -23.99 7.27 21.12
CA ASP A 438 -23.67 8.69 20.97
C ASP A 438 -22.57 9.00 19.94
N LYS A 439 -22.56 8.28 18.81
CA LYS A 439 -21.57 8.37 17.73
C LYS A 439 -20.17 7.89 18.10
N GLN A 440 -20.01 7.18 19.21
CA GLN A 440 -18.75 6.58 19.61
C GLN A 440 -18.91 5.10 19.89
N TRP A 441 -17.84 4.36 19.66
CA TRP A 441 -17.74 2.96 20.02
C TRP A 441 -17.21 2.80 21.43
N ILE A 442 -17.81 1.89 22.18
CA ILE A 442 -17.38 1.45 23.51
C ILE A 442 -16.88 0.02 23.35
N VAL A 443 -15.66 -0.24 23.83
CA VAL A 443 -15.08 -1.58 23.92
C VAL A 443 -15.13 -2.02 25.35
N SER A 444 -15.78 -3.17 25.62
CA SER A 444 -15.93 -3.72 26.97
C SER A 444 -15.29 -5.10 27.09
N ASP A 445 -14.96 -5.50 28.32
CA ASP A 445 -14.49 -6.84 28.68
C ASP A 445 -15.65 -7.87 28.77
N GLY A 446 -15.34 -9.09 29.21
CA GLY A 446 -16.33 -10.17 29.38
C GLY A 446 -17.33 -9.96 30.53
N ASN A 447 -17.13 -8.95 31.36
CA ASN A 447 -18.01 -8.54 32.46
C ASN A 447 -18.77 -7.25 32.15
N ASP A 448 -18.82 -6.85 30.88
CA ASP A 448 -19.40 -5.58 30.41
C ASP A 448 -18.72 -4.32 31.00
N THR A 449 -17.48 -4.44 31.51
CA THR A 449 -16.72 -3.29 32.00
C THR A 449 -16.08 -2.55 30.84
N PRO A 450 -16.34 -1.24 30.66
CA PRO A 450 -15.72 -0.47 29.58
C PRO A 450 -14.20 -0.40 29.74
N ILE A 451 -13.47 -0.74 28.66
CA ILE A 451 -12.00 -0.64 28.59
C ILE A 451 -11.60 0.68 27.91
N ALA A 452 -12.23 1.00 26.80
CA ALA A 452 -11.93 2.19 26.01
C ALA A 452 -13.13 2.66 25.20
N LYS A 453 -13.08 3.95 24.79
CA LYS A 453 -14.08 4.59 23.94
C LYS A 453 -13.39 5.38 22.83
N ALA A 454 -13.91 5.31 21.59
CA ALA A 454 -13.35 6.02 20.45
C ALA A 454 -14.38 6.23 19.32
N ASP A 455 -14.03 7.14 18.38
CA ASP A 455 -14.83 7.40 17.18
C ASP A 455 -14.74 6.25 16.16
N SER A 456 -13.62 5.50 16.18
CA SER A 456 -13.40 4.36 15.30
C SER A 456 -12.80 3.17 16.03
N ILE A 457 -13.17 1.96 15.58
CA ILE A 457 -12.57 0.70 16.03
C ILE A 457 -11.97 -0.03 14.82
N VAL A 458 -10.78 -0.60 15.03
CA VAL A 458 -10.18 -1.55 14.08
C VAL A 458 -9.97 -2.90 14.76
N ILE A 459 -10.71 -3.92 14.32
CA ILE A 459 -10.56 -5.30 14.78
C ILE A 459 -9.34 -5.90 14.05
N ALA A 460 -8.23 -6.13 14.79
CA ALA A 460 -6.97 -6.63 14.25
C ALA A 460 -6.42 -7.85 15.03
N CYS A 461 -7.31 -8.68 15.56
CA CYS A 461 -6.99 -9.79 16.46
C CYS A 461 -7.00 -11.18 15.79
N GLY A 462 -6.69 -11.23 14.48
CA GLY A 462 -6.50 -12.48 13.74
C GLY A 462 -7.73 -13.39 13.77
N LEU A 463 -7.56 -14.65 14.20
CA LEU A 463 -8.65 -15.63 14.27
C LEU A 463 -9.78 -15.22 15.24
N ASP A 464 -9.46 -14.47 16.27
CA ASP A 464 -10.43 -14.05 17.28
C ASP A 464 -11.28 -12.85 16.83
N SER A 465 -11.05 -12.33 15.62
CA SER A 465 -11.93 -11.32 15.02
C SER A 465 -13.39 -11.79 14.96
N THR A 466 -13.62 -13.09 14.80
CA THR A 466 -14.97 -13.69 14.76
C THR A 466 -15.66 -13.82 16.12
N ALA A 467 -14.97 -13.47 17.21
CA ALA A 467 -15.59 -13.45 18.53
C ALA A 467 -16.52 -12.23 18.73
N PHE A 468 -16.36 -11.19 17.94
CA PHE A 468 -17.27 -10.03 17.95
C PHE A 468 -18.49 -10.28 17.09
N GLU A 469 -19.68 -9.97 17.62
CA GLU A 469 -20.97 -10.16 16.96
C GLU A 469 -20.98 -9.59 15.54
N GLN A 470 -20.48 -8.36 15.37
CA GLN A 470 -20.42 -7.66 14.09
C GLN A 470 -19.55 -8.36 13.05
N ALA A 471 -18.58 -9.18 13.48
CA ALA A 471 -17.60 -9.87 12.64
C ALA A 471 -17.77 -11.42 12.65
N ALA A 472 -18.76 -11.96 13.35
CA ALA A 472 -18.96 -13.42 13.53
C ALA A 472 -19.18 -14.18 12.21
N TRP A 473 -19.66 -13.51 11.18
CA TRP A 473 -19.90 -14.06 9.84
C TRP A 473 -18.62 -14.23 8.99
N LEU A 474 -17.48 -13.69 9.41
CA LEU A 474 -16.23 -13.80 8.68
C LEU A 474 -15.73 -15.26 8.65
N ARG A 475 -15.30 -15.73 7.48
CA ARG A 475 -14.83 -17.10 7.27
C ARG A 475 -13.31 -17.16 7.35
N LEU A 476 -12.81 -17.41 8.55
CA LEU A 476 -11.38 -17.51 8.84
C LEU A 476 -10.97 -18.95 9.08
N THR A 477 -9.78 -19.32 8.63
CA THR A 477 -9.20 -20.65 8.79
C THR A 477 -7.88 -20.59 9.52
N ALA A 478 -7.71 -21.42 10.54
CA ALA A 478 -6.46 -21.56 11.27
C ALA A 478 -5.48 -22.48 10.51
N ARG A 479 -4.25 -22.01 10.35
CA ARG A 479 -3.12 -22.78 9.82
C ARG A 479 -1.97 -22.73 10.80
N ARG A 480 -1.58 -23.90 11.32
CA ARG A 480 -0.46 -24.01 12.22
C ARG A 480 0.85 -23.94 11.44
N GLY A 481 1.78 -23.12 11.93
CA GLY A 481 3.16 -23.11 11.47
C GLY A 481 4.13 -23.32 12.62
N GLN A 482 5.11 -24.20 12.42
CA GLN A 482 6.20 -24.39 13.37
C GLN A 482 7.51 -23.96 12.72
N ILE A 483 8.31 -23.23 13.47
CA ILE A 483 9.70 -22.89 13.16
C ILE A 483 10.59 -23.64 14.14
N THR A 484 11.61 -24.29 13.61
CA THR A 484 12.61 -25.03 14.36
C THR A 484 13.90 -24.22 14.35
N ARG A 485 14.52 -24.04 15.52
CA ARG A 485 15.83 -23.37 15.64
C ARG A 485 16.93 -24.41 15.74
N VAL A 486 17.97 -24.26 14.94
CA VAL A 486 19.04 -25.25 14.85
C VAL A 486 20.41 -24.60 14.93
N THR A 487 21.35 -25.29 15.58
CA THR A 487 22.73 -24.85 15.69
C THR A 487 23.43 -24.95 14.32
N PRO A 488 24.20 -23.93 13.91
CA PRO A 488 24.95 -23.98 12.66
C PRO A 488 26.01 -25.08 12.64
N THR A 489 26.15 -25.72 11.49
CA THR A 489 27.32 -26.54 11.15
C THR A 489 28.43 -25.66 10.53
N PRO A 490 29.68 -26.12 10.43
CA PRO A 490 30.73 -25.37 9.71
C PRO A 490 30.33 -24.98 8.29
N THR A 491 29.58 -25.84 7.59
CA THR A 491 29.07 -25.56 6.25
C THR A 491 27.93 -24.55 6.28
N SER A 492 26.95 -24.71 7.15
CA SER A 492 25.78 -23.83 7.19
C SER A 492 26.08 -22.42 7.72
N GLN A 493 27.18 -22.23 8.47
CA GLN A 493 27.65 -20.90 8.91
C GLN A 493 28.00 -19.97 7.73
N THR A 494 28.30 -20.51 6.54
CA THR A 494 28.60 -19.70 5.35
C THR A 494 27.34 -19.14 4.68
N LEU A 495 26.13 -19.56 5.11
CA LEU A 495 24.88 -19.10 4.54
C LEU A 495 24.73 -17.58 4.68
N SER A 496 24.64 -16.89 3.54
CA SER A 496 24.63 -15.43 3.44
C SER A 496 23.25 -14.81 3.16
N CYS A 497 22.32 -15.59 2.58
CA CYS A 497 20.94 -15.15 2.33
C CYS A 497 19.93 -16.19 2.81
N VAL A 498 18.66 -15.84 2.85
CA VAL A 498 17.59 -16.83 3.08
C VAL A 498 17.45 -17.71 1.86
N VAL A 499 17.49 -19.04 2.04
CA VAL A 499 17.18 -20.01 0.99
C VAL A 499 15.79 -20.59 1.26
N ALA A 500 14.90 -20.49 0.28
CA ALA A 500 13.49 -20.85 0.39
C ALA A 500 13.03 -21.78 -0.74
N GLY A 501 11.98 -22.55 -0.47
CA GLY A 501 11.28 -23.47 -1.38
C GLY A 501 9.98 -23.93 -0.73
N GLU A 502 9.80 -25.22 -0.49
CA GLU A 502 8.68 -25.72 0.34
C GLU A 502 8.81 -25.30 1.82
N GLY A 503 10.05 -25.11 2.28
CA GLY A 503 10.43 -24.50 3.55
C GLY A 503 11.43 -23.37 3.31
N TYR A 504 12.11 -22.94 4.38
CA TYR A 504 13.21 -21.98 4.30
C TYR A 504 14.25 -22.24 5.40
N ILE A 505 15.47 -21.74 5.17
CA ILE A 505 16.52 -21.59 6.17
C ILE A 505 17.04 -20.15 6.14
N THR A 506 17.22 -19.55 7.32
CA THR A 506 17.81 -18.21 7.45
C THR A 506 19.29 -18.28 7.74
N PRO A 507 20.10 -17.28 7.37
CA PRO A 507 21.43 -17.11 7.94
C PRO A 507 21.36 -17.10 9.47
N ALA A 508 22.40 -17.63 10.13
CA ALA A 508 22.43 -17.73 11.58
C ALA A 508 22.32 -16.33 12.24
N ASP A 509 21.54 -16.27 13.31
CA ASP A 509 21.38 -15.11 14.16
C ASP A 509 21.36 -15.53 15.63
N GLY A 510 22.17 -14.86 16.47
CA GLY A 510 22.35 -15.29 17.86
C GLY A 510 22.86 -16.74 17.99
N GLY A 511 23.62 -17.25 17.00
CA GLY A 511 24.14 -18.61 16.99
C GLY A 511 23.15 -19.70 16.56
N LEU A 512 22.01 -19.35 15.96
CA LEU A 512 20.99 -20.29 15.52
C LEU A 512 20.45 -19.93 14.12
N HIS A 513 20.23 -20.94 13.28
CA HIS A 513 19.37 -20.80 12.10
C HIS A 513 17.90 -20.96 12.49
N ALA A 514 17.00 -20.27 11.81
CA ALA A 514 15.58 -20.58 11.83
C ALA A 514 15.22 -21.34 10.56
N ILE A 515 14.61 -22.52 10.74
CA ILE A 515 14.13 -23.36 9.64
C ILE A 515 12.63 -23.57 9.75
N GLY A 516 11.95 -23.58 8.63
CA GLY A 516 10.48 -23.72 8.61
C GLY A 516 9.87 -23.32 7.27
N ALA A 517 8.57 -23.17 7.24
CA ALA A 517 7.68 -23.45 8.33
C ALA A 517 6.63 -24.47 7.88
N THR A 518 6.18 -25.28 8.80
CA THR A 518 5.02 -26.15 8.51
C THR A 518 3.78 -25.32 8.21
N PHE A 519 2.79 -25.91 7.52
CA PHE A 519 1.54 -25.24 7.15
C PHE A 519 0.36 -26.22 7.27
N ASP A 520 -0.03 -26.52 8.52
CA ASP A 520 -0.99 -27.55 8.82
C ASP A 520 -2.39 -26.98 9.06
N HIS A 521 -3.41 -27.67 8.60
CA HIS A 521 -4.80 -27.34 8.94
C HIS A 521 -5.06 -27.63 10.42
N VAL A 522 -5.73 -26.72 11.11
CA VAL A 522 -6.14 -26.89 12.51
C VAL A 522 -7.65 -26.94 12.58
N LYS A 523 -8.18 -27.99 13.18
CA LYS A 523 -9.61 -28.14 13.39
C LYS A 523 -10.11 -27.23 14.52
N GLU A 524 -11.39 -26.91 14.44
CA GLU A 524 -12.04 -26.20 15.54
C GLU A 524 -11.96 -27.03 16.83
N GLY A 525 -11.60 -26.37 17.95
CA GLY A 525 -11.35 -27.02 19.23
C GLY A 525 -9.89 -27.47 19.48
N GLU A 526 -9.05 -27.57 18.44
CA GLU A 526 -7.64 -27.98 18.58
C GLU A 526 -6.65 -26.80 18.71
N ARG A 527 -7.13 -25.53 18.68
CA ARG A 527 -6.27 -24.33 18.64
C ARG A 527 -5.25 -24.29 19.78
N GLY A 528 -5.65 -24.60 21.02
CA GLY A 528 -4.74 -24.53 22.17
C GLY A 528 -3.61 -25.58 22.10
N ALA A 529 -3.91 -26.80 21.65
CA ALA A 529 -2.90 -27.83 21.47
C ALA A 529 -1.96 -27.52 20.28
N ALA A 530 -2.47 -26.87 19.25
CA ALA A 530 -1.72 -26.51 18.04
C ALA A 530 -0.64 -25.44 18.30
N LEU A 531 -0.71 -24.69 19.38
CA LEU A 531 0.30 -23.70 19.78
C LEU A 531 1.56 -24.34 20.39
N LYS A 532 1.52 -25.63 20.72
CA LYS A 532 2.68 -26.33 21.27
C LYS A 532 3.57 -26.87 20.14
N PRO A 533 4.88 -26.62 20.16
CA PRO A 533 5.83 -27.28 19.26
C PRO A 533 5.77 -28.80 19.40
N ASN A 534 6.08 -29.52 18.32
CA ASN A 534 6.15 -30.98 18.35
C ASN A 534 7.26 -31.51 17.42
N ARG A 535 7.83 -32.63 17.81
CA ARG A 535 8.95 -33.26 17.12
C ARG A 535 8.67 -33.63 15.66
N LYS A 536 7.46 -34.08 15.34
CA LYS A 536 7.08 -34.40 13.96
C LYS A 536 7.21 -33.23 13.01
N SER A 537 6.89 -32.02 13.49
CA SER A 537 7.05 -30.77 12.71
C SER A 537 8.52 -30.39 12.58
N ASP A 538 9.34 -30.63 13.61
CA ASP A 538 10.79 -30.41 13.53
C ASP A 538 11.43 -31.33 12.48
N GLU A 539 11.14 -32.64 12.54
CA GLU A 539 11.60 -33.62 11.56
C GLU A 539 11.22 -33.21 10.13
N ARG A 540 9.98 -32.75 9.90
CA ARG A 540 9.54 -32.30 8.58
C ARG A 540 10.26 -31.02 8.13
N ASN A 541 10.51 -30.06 9.03
CA ASN A 541 11.29 -28.88 8.70
C ASN A 541 12.72 -29.24 8.29
N LEU A 542 13.34 -30.21 8.98
CA LEU A 542 14.67 -30.74 8.64
C LEU A 542 14.66 -31.43 7.27
N GLU A 543 13.64 -32.27 6.97
CA GLU A 543 13.45 -32.89 5.67
C GLU A 543 13.36 -31.85 4.53
N HIS A 544 12.59 -30.77 4.73
CA HIS A 544 12.48 -29.71 3.74
C HIS A 544 13.83 -29.05 3.47
N ILE A 545 14.65 -28.80 4.50
CA ILE A 545 15.97 -28.22 4.30
C ILE A 545 16.91 -29.17 3.56
N ASN A 546 16.83 -30.48 3.84
CA ASN A 546 17.63 -31.47 3.13
C ASN A 546 17.28 -31.57 1.63
N ILE A 547 16.04 -31.27 1.26
CA ILE A 547 15.61 -31.11 -0.15
C ILE A 547 16.20 -29.82 -0.75
N LEU A 548 16.18 -28.71 -0.02
CA LEU A 548 16.68 -27.40 -0.49
C LEU A 548 18.20 -27.40 -0.69
N ALA A 549 18.93 -27.94 0.27
CA ALA A 549 20.39 -27.99 0.30
C ALA A 549 20.86 -29.33 0.91
N PRO A 550 21.00 -30.40 0.10
CA PRO A 550 21.42 -31.70 0.57
C PRO A 550 22.77 -31.65 1.29
N GLY A 551 22.86 -32.29 2.45
CA GLY A 551 24.09 -32.33 3.26
C GLY A 551 24.36 -31.10 4.11
N LEU A 552 23.49 -30.08 4.05
CA LEU A 552 23.68 -28.86 4.84
C LEU A 552 23.48 -29.06 6.35
N ILE A 553 22.67 -30.04 6.72
CA ILE A 553 22.18 -30.27 8.08
C ILE A 553 22.40 -31.71 8.59
N GLU A 554 23.28 -32.50 7.94
CA GLU A 554 23.50 -33.92 8.32
C GLU A 554 23.92 -34.10 9.80
N ASP A 555 24.52 -33.07 10.42
CA ASP A 555 24.99 -33.08 11.80
C ASP A 555 24.16 -32.21 12.75
N ILE A 556 22.97 -31.73 12.32
CA ILE A 556 22.18 -30.85 13.19
C ILE A 556 21.47 -31.62 14.28
N VAL A 557 21.91 -31.42 15.51
CA VAL A 557 21.13 -31.74 16.71
C VAL A 557 19.98 -30.75 16.80
N SER A 558 18.73 -31.22 16.74
CA SER A 558 17.56 -30.36 16.93
C SER A 558 17.67 -29.57 18.23
N SER A 559 17.53 -28.25 18.21
CA SER A 559 17.46 -27.46 19.43
C SER A 559 16.12 -27.71 20.14
N GLU A 560 16.13 -27.63 21.46
CA GLU A 560 14.90 -27.72 22.27
C GLU A 560 13.99 -26.47 22.10
N ASP A 561 14.40 -25.47 21.29
CA ASP A 561 13.79 -24.15 21.18
C ASP A 561 13.04 -23.99 19.84
N SER A 562 11.92 -24.70 19.72
CA SER A 562 11.00 -24.56 18.58
C SER A 562 9.81 -23.69 18.96
N TRP A 563 9.31 -22.92 17.99
CA TRP A 563 8.15 -22.07 18.14
C TRP A 563 7.00 -22.52 17.22
N ALA A 564 5.76 -22.44 17.71
CA ALA A 564 4.57 -22.71 16.91
C ALA A 564 3.53 -21.61 17.07
N GLY A 565 2.88 -21.23 15.96
CA GLY A 565 1.84 -20.21 15.95
C GLY A 565 0.73 -20.53 14.96
N LEU A 566 -0.41 -19.86 15.12
CA LEU A 566 -1.59 -20.02 14.28
C LEU A 566 -1.74 -18.84 13.31
N ARG A 567 -1.51 -19.11 12.04
CA ARG A 567 -1.80 -18.14 10.99
C ARG A 567 -3.30 -18.08 10.72
N CYS A 568 -3.83 -16.87 10.64
CA CYS A 568 -5.19 -16.61 10.20
C CYS A 568 -5.21 -16.49 8.68
N THR A 569 -5.96 -17.34 7.99
CA THR A 569 -6.06 -17.39 6.53
C THR A 569 -7.51 -17.30 6.06
N THR A 570 -7.68 -16.95 4.81
CA THR A 570 -8.95 -16.90 4.08
C THR A 570 -8.96 -17.95 2.97
N SER A 571 -10.14 -18.24 2.41
CA SER A 571 -10.29 -19.24 1.33
C SER A 571 -9.72 -18.81 -0.01
N ASP A 572 -9.50 -17.50 -0.22
CA ASP A 572 -8.93 -16.91 -1.43
C ASP A 572 -7.51 -16.39 -1.25
N HIS A 573 -6.91 -16.67 -0.09
CA HIS A 573 -5.53 -16.28 0.28
C HIS A 573 -5.26 -14.76 0.37
N LEU A 574 -6.29 -13.92 0.19
CA LEU A 574 -6.20 -12.48 0.38
C LEU A 574 -6.66 -12.07 1.78
N PRO A 575 -6.04 -11.08 2.41
CA PRO A 575 -6.50 -10.58 3.70
C PRO A 575 -7.89 -9.94 3.59
N ILE A 576 -8.55 -9.79 4.73
CA ILE A 576 -9.80 -9.05 4.88
C ILE A 576 -9.47 -7.70 5.47
N VAL A 577 -9.74 -6.63 4.70
CA VAL A 577 -9.32 -5.26 5.03
C VAL A 577 -10.41 -4.27 4.64
N GLY A 578 -10.85 -3.43 5.58
CA GLY A 578 -11.78 -2.34 5.28
C GLY A 578 -12.93 -2.21 6.26
N PRO A 579 -13.95 -1.41 5.93
CA PRO A 579 -15.10 -1.18 6.78
C PRO A 579 -15.94 -2.46 6.91
N LEU A 580 -16.46 -2.70 8.09
CA LEU A 580 -17.19 -3.92 8.36
C LEU A 580 -18.66 -3.76 7.92
N PRO A 581 -19.14 -4.55 6.93
CA PRO A 581 -20.54 -4.54 6.52
C PRO A 581 -21.49 -4.89 7.67
N ASP A 582 -22.63 -4.21 7.75
CA ASP A 582 -23.81 -4.74 8.43
C ASP A 582 -24.28 -5.97 7.65
N HIS A 583 -23.97 -7.15 8.15
CA HIS A 583 -24.15 -8.41 7.43
C HIS A 583 -25.60 -8.67 7.04
N GLU A 584 -26.55 -8.46 7.95
CA GLU A 584 -27.97 -8.71 7.70
C GLU A 584 -28.52 -7.74 6.64
N ALA A 585 -28.20 -6.46 6.82
CA ALA A 585 -28.58 -5.44 5.86
C ALA A 585 -27.97 -5.70 4.47
N TYR A 586 -26.72 -6.14 4.43
CA TYR A 586 -26.01 -6.40 3.18
C TYR A 586 -26.60 -7.61 2.43
N VAL A 587 -26.90 -8.70 3.13
CA VAL A 587 -27.56 -9.87 2.54
C VAL A 587 -28.95 -9.52 2.03
N HIS A 588 -29.73 -8.73 2.78
CA HIS A 588 -31.05 -8.27 2.39
C HIS A 588 -30.98 -7.37 1.13
N ASP A 589 -30.17 -6.32 1.16
CA ASP A 589 -30.12 -5.29 0.11
C ASP A 589 -29.59 -5.83 -1.23
N PHE A 590 -28.74 -6.85 -1.19
CA PHE A 590 -28.10 -7.45 -2.36
C PHE A 590 -28.59 -8.88 -2.67
N SER A 591 -29.71 -9.31 -2.10
CA SER A 591 -30.30 -10.64 -2.32
C SER A 591 -30.54 -10.97 -3.80
N GLU A 592 -30.86 -9.96 -4.62
CA GLU A 592 -31.14 -10.13 -6.04
C GLU A 592 -29.89 -10.22 -6.94
N LEU A 593 -28.66 -10.19 -6.38
CA LEU A 593 -27.42 -10.28 -7.17
C LEU A 593 -27.29 -11.56 -8.01
N ARG A 594 -27.98 -12.63 -7.63
CA ARG A 594 -28.06 -13.87 -8.42
C ARG A 594 -28.88 -13.71 -9.72
N HIS A 595 -29.78 -12.70 -9.79
CA HIS A 595 -30.69 -12.48 -10.90
C HIS A 595 -30.33 -11.26 -11.73
N SER A 596 -29.84 -10.20 -11.09
CA SER A 596 -29.49 -8.95 -11.76
C SER A 596 -28.15 -8.41 -11.28
N HIS A 597 -27.34 -7.96 -12.23
CA HIS A 597 -26.07 -7.26 -11.96
C HIS A 597 -26.13 -5.78 -12.36
N ARG A 598 -27.35 -5.24 -12.54
CA ARG A 598 -27.56 -3.82 -12.90
C ARG A 598 -27.38 -2.94 -11.69
N TRP A 599 -26.30 -2.18 -11.64
CA TRP A 599 -25.96 -1.33 -10.50
C TRP A 599 -27.03 -0.30 -10.12
N SER A 600 -27.82 0.16 -11.09
CA SER A 600 -28.92 1.12 -10.87
C SER A 600 -30.09 0.56 -10.06
N GLU A 601 -30.16 -0.74 -9.87
CA GLU A 601 -31.20 -1.42 -9.11
C GLU A 601 -30.87 -1.55 -7.62
N TYR A 602 -29.63 -1.18 -7.22
CA TYR A 602 -29.14 -1.34 -5.85
C TYR A 602 -28.80 0.00 -5.20
N SER A 603 -29.11 0.12 -3.91
CA SER A 603 -28.61 1.18 -3.04
C SER A 603 -27.13 0.95 -2.70
N ASP A 604 -26.47 1.98 -2.17
CA ASP A 604 -25.12 1.82 -1.62
C ASP A 604 -25.15 0.92 -0.38
N ALA A 605 -24.06 0.16 -0.20
CA ALA A 605 -23.91 -0.77 0.91
C ALA A 605 -23.99 -0.08 2.28
N ARG A 606 -24.53 -0.83 3.26
CA ARG A 606 -24.59 -0.39 4.67
C ARG A 606 -23.45 -1.02 5.46
N TYR A 607 -22.83 -0.21 6.30
CA TYR A 607 -21.70 -0.59 7.14
C TYR A 607 -21.99 -0.21 8.59
N HIS A 608 -21.30 -0.86 9.53
CA HIS A 608 -21.19 -0.36 10.88
C HIS A 608 -20.29 0.89 10.85
N ASP A 609 -20.87 2.05 11.11
CA ASP A 609 -20.18 3.34 10.99
C ASP A 609 -18.98 3.39 11.95
N GLY A 610 -17.79 3.72 11.45
CA GLY A 610 -16.56 3.77 12.23
C GLY A 610 -15.97 2.40 12.63
N LEU A 611 -16.52 1.26 12.19
CA LEU A 611 -15.98 -0.07 12.50
C LEU A 611 -15.28 -0.70 11.29
N TYR A 612 -14.01 -1.09 11.51
CA TYR A 612 -13.13 -1.65 10.48
C TYR A 612 -12.53 -2.98 10.93
N VAL A 613 -12.02 -3.75 9.97
CA VAL A 613 -11.34 -5.02 10.24
C VAL A 613 -10.08 -5.17 9.40
N MET A 614 -9.02 -5.70 10.02
CA MET A 614 -7.81 -6.21 9.35
C MET A 614 -7.50 -7.60 9.89
N THR A 615 -7.76 -8.63 9.10
CA THR A 615 -7.51 -10.02 9.48
C THR A 615 -7.19 -10.89 8.28
N GLY A 616 -6.86 -12.16 8.50
CA GLY A 616 -6.61 -13.09 7.40
C GLY A 616 -5.28 -12.87 6.66
N LEU A 617 -4.27 -12.27 7.30
CA LEU A 617 -2.98 -11.93 6.67
C LEU A 617 -2.14 -13.15 6.22
N GLY A 618 -2.50 -14.37 6.64
CA GLY A 618 -1.85 -15.61 6.22
C GLY A 618 -0.38 -15.71 6.63
N ALA A 619 0.45 -16.16 5.70
CA ALA A 619 1.89 -16.32 5.91
C ALA A 619 2.72 -15.08 5.52
N HIS A 620 2.11 -14.06 4.92
CA HIS A 620 2.79 -12.90 4.38
C HIS A 620 2.38 -11.60 5.09
N GLY A 621 2.02 -11.70 6.37
CA GLY A 621 1.54 -10.57 7.17
C GLY A 621 2.53 -9.40 7.20
N THR A 622 3.82 -9.67 7.32
CA THR A 622 4.87 -8.63 7.28
C THR A 622 4.81 -7.80 6.00
N VAL A 623 4.55 -8.44 4.86
CA VAL A 623 4.53 -7.75 3.56
C VAL A 623 3.25 -6.95 3.35
N VAL A 624 2.09 -7.51 3.72
CA VAL A 624 0.80 -6.93 3.35
C VAL A 624 0.22 -6.00 4.43
N ALA A 625 0.60 -6.15 5.70
CA ALA A 625 0.03 -5.35 6.79
C ALA A 625 0.25 -3.83 6.63
N PRO A 626 1.42 -3.33 6.17
CA PRO A 626 1.63 -1.89 5.98
C PRO A 626 0.61 -1.26 5.02
N ILE A 627 0.47 -1.82 3.81
CA ILE A 627 -0.46 -1.28 2.83
C ILE A 627 -1.93 -1.50 3.21
N ALA A 628 -2.23 -2.60 3.91
CA ALA A 628 -3.56 -2.87 4.45
C ALA A 628 -3.96 -1.83 5.52
N ALA A 629 -3.02 -1.43 6.38
CA ALA A 629 -3.21 -0.34 7.33
C ALA A 629 -3.48 0.99 6.63
N GLU A 630 -2.75 1.28 5.55
CA GLU A 630 -2.99 2.47 4.73
C GLU A 630 -4.35 2.45 4.01
N VAL A 631 -4.85 1.29 3.59
CA VAL A 631 -6.22 1.17 3.03
C VAL A 631 -7.26 1.56 4.08
N ILE A 632 -7.17 1.03 5.30
CA ILE A 632 -8.12 1.36 6.38
C ILE A 632 -8.04 2.84 6.73
N THR A 633 -6.83 3.34 6.97
CA THR A 633 -6.66 4.73 7.41
C THR A 633 -7.04 5.73 6.33
N SER A 634 -6.81 5.44 5.05
CA SER A 634 -7.32 6.31 3.97
C SER A 634 -8.84 6.35 3.94
N GLN A 635 -9.53 5.25 4.24
CA GLN A 635 -11.00 5.23 4.34
C GLN A 635 -11.50 6.00 5.57
N ILE A 636 -10.83 5.87 6.73
CA ILE A 636 -11.17 6.63 7.96
C ILE A 636 -11.04 8.14 7.74
N PHE A 637 -10.00 8.58 7.05
CA PHE A 637 -9.68 10.01 6.87
C PHE A 637 -10.12 10.60 5.54
N GLY A 638 -10.68 9.80 4.61
CA GLY A 638 -11.06 10.24 3.28
C GLY A 638 -9.87 10.61 2.38
N ASP A 639 -8.68 10.07 2.69
CA ASP A 639 -7.45 10.27 1.90
C ASP A 639 -7.50 9.50 0.57
N PRO A 640 -6.67 9.86 -0.42
CA PRO A 640 -6.50 9.07 -1.63
C PRO A 640 -6.12 7.62 -1.32
N SER A 641 -6.78 6.67 -1.98
CA SER A 641 -6.52 5.24 -1.81
C SER A 641 -5.07 4.90 -2.16
N PRO A 642 -4.38 4.07 -1.35
CA PRO A 642 -3.01 3.61 -1.65
C PRO A 642 -2.99 2.48 -2.67
N LEU A 643 -4.15 1.97 -3.09
CA LEU A 643 -4.32 0.87 -4.04
C LEU A 643 -5.31 1.22 -5.14
N PRO A 644 -5.15 0.66 -6.34
CA PRO A 644 -6.20 0.63 -7.34
C PRO A 644 -7.51 0.09 -6.77
N ARG A 645 -8.64 0.63 -7.21
CA ARG A 645 -9.97 0.25 -6.72
C ARG A 645 -10.22 -1.26 -6.77
N SER A 646 -9.84 -1.94 -7.85
CA SER A 646 -10.01 -3.39 -8.00
C SER A 646 -9.28 -4.18 -6.89
N LEU A 647 -8.11 -3.73 -6.48
CA LEU A 647 -7.34 -4.36 -5.41
C LEU A 647 -7.94 -4.06 -4.03
N SER A 648 -8.40 -2.82 -3.80
CA SER A 648 -9.13 -2.48 -2.57
C SER A 648 -10.41 -3.31 -2.44
N GLN A 649 -11.15 -3.54 -3.52
CA GLN A 649 -12.33 -4.40 -3.56
C GLN A 649 -11.98 -5.88 -3.33
N ALA A 650 -10.84 -6.35 -3.84
CA ALA A 650 -10.36 -7.71 -3.60
C ALA A 650 -10.02 -7.98 -2.12
N LEU A 651 -9.70 -6.94 -1.36
CA LEU A 651 -9.45 -7.02 0.09
C LEU A 651 -10.72 -6.80 0.92
N HIS A 652 -11.79 -6.25 0.34
CA HIS A 652 -12.98 -5.80 1.06
C HIS A 652 -13.70 -6.95 1.79
N PRO A 653 -14.14 -6.77 3.05
CA PRO A 653 -14.84 -7.82 3.82
C PRO A 653 -16.07 -8.38 3.09
N GLY A 654 -16.89 -7.52 2.50
CA GLY A 654 -18.12 -7.89 1.78
C GLY A 654 -17.94 -8.77 0.55
N ARG A 655 -16.69 -8.98 0.06
CA ARG A 655 -16.42 -9.81 -1.13
C ARG A 655 -16.92 -11.25 -1.00
N PHE A 656 -16.89 -11.80 0.22
CA PHE A 656 -17.38 -13.15 0.48
C PHE A 656 -18.91 -13.21 0.41
N ILE A 657 -19.59 -12.22 0.98
CA ILE A 657 -21.07 -12.11 0.92
C ILE A 657 -21.50 -11.98 -0.55
N VAL A 658 -20.90 -11.05 -1.29
CA VAL A 658 -21.19 -10.84 -2.73
C VAL A 658 -20.95 -12.11 -3.55
N ARG A 659 -19.84 -12.81 -3.29
CA ARG A 659 -19.53 -14.07 -3.96
C ARG A 659 -20.59 -15.14 -3.69
N ASP A 660 -21.02 -15.26 -2.46
CA ASP A 660 -22.02 -16.26 -2.06
C ASP A 660 -23.40 -15.93 -2.63
N LEU A 661 -23.83 -14.67 -2.57
CA LEU A 661 -25.07 -14.21 -3.18
C LEU A 661 -25.11 -14.45 -4.70
N LYS A 662 -24.00 -14.21 -5.40
CA LYS A 662 -23.90 -14.50 -6.84
C LYS A 662 -23.90 -15.99 -7.18
N ARG A 663 -23.46 -16.86 -6.25
CA ARG A 663 -23.34 -18.32 -6.45
C ARG A 663 -24.52 -19.12 -5.93
N GLN A 664 -25.42 -18.54 -5.17
CA GLN A 664 -26.64 -19.23 -4.69
C GLN A 664 -27.54 -19.60 -5.89
N THR A 665 -27.11 -20.60 -6.64
CA THR A 665 -27.98 -21.41 -7.49
C THR A 665 -28.72 -22.39 -6.57
N LYS A 666 -30.02 -22.53 -6.78
CA LYS A 666 -31.02 -23.32 -6.06
C LYS A 666 -30.50 -24.51 -5.28
#